data_df468a1731fa735b4f2b4514fd32bd59
#
_entry.id   df468a1731fa735b4f2b4514fd32bd59
#
_cell.length_a   1.000
_cell.length_b   1.000
_cell.length_c   1.000
_cell.angle_alpha   90.00
_cell.angle_beta   90.00
_cell.angle_gamma   90.00
#
_symmetry.space_group_name_H-M   'P 1'
#
loop_
_entity.id
_entity.type
_entity.pdbx_description
1 polymer ?
#
loop_
_entity_poly.entity_id
_entity_poly.type
_entity_poly.pdbx_seq_one_letter_code
_entity_poly.pdbx_strand_id
1 'polypeptide(L)'
;ELADGSITRSKFDYMGRLQSQTDAAGRTTEYSPNVVTGLVTCITTPDGRKSEFYYNNQNQLTSATGPDGLEMRRKYDEYGRLTQETARNGDVTRYSYDNPHSELPSATEDATGSRKQMTWSRYGQLQTFTDCSGYETHYEYDRFGQMMAVHREEGISTYNTYNPRGQLVSWKDTQGRETQYEYNAAGDLTAVITPDGNRSETLYDAWGKAVSTTQGGLTRSMEYDAAGRVISLTNENGSHTEFSWDVLDRLIQQRGFDGRTQRYRYDLTGKLTQSEDEGLITLWHYDASDRITHRTVNGEPAEQWRYNDHGWLTEISHLSEGHRVAVHYGYNRKGRLTGERQTVHHPETGELLWQHETKHTYNEQGLANRFQADSLPPVEWLTYGSGYLAGMKLGDTPLVEYTRDRLHRETVRSFGNNAYELTSTYTHAGRLQSQHLNSLVYDRDYGWNDNGDLVRISGPRQTREYGYSATGRLESVRTLAPDLDIRIPYASDPAGNLLPDPELHPDSTLTAWPDNRITEDAHYLYRYDEYGRLTEKTDRIPRGVIRTDDERTHHYHYDSQHRLVFYTRIQHEEPLVESRYLYDPLGRRTGKRVWRRERDLTGWMSLSRKPEVTWYGWDGDRLTTVQTDTTRIQTVYQPGSFAPLIRIETENGELDKAQRRSLVEKLQQEGSEDGHGVVFPVELVRMLDRLEGEIRADRVSSESRAWLAQCGLTVERLAAQIEPVYLPERKVHLYHCDHRGLPLALISEDGNTMWSAEYDEWGNLLNEENPHHLYQPYRLPGQQYDDESGLCYNRNRYYDPLQGRYITQDPIGLSGGWNLYQYPLNPVHKVDPLGLSAWDDAKSGACHEGICRLFSVFIGPDKFDSTDDAAFEALKKTNGHSICQGVEHAGLVCKDKNNKYFYTPPKQGNVNTSYPFESPCPNGTETVAMYHTHGSDSNGVYGDEVFSPADKELSKNKAISSYLGTPKGSFQKVEPNGDQPMNKSGLPSQCRVHANGEIY
;
A
#
# COMPACT_ATOMS: atom_id res chain seq x y z
N GLU A 1 -3.56 -29.73 -23.58
CA GLU A 1 -2.25 -29.28 -24.09
C GLU A 1 -2.29 -27.77 -24.26
N LEU A 2 -1.27 -27.07 -23.74
CA LEU A 2 -1.13 -25.62 -23.85
C LEU A 2 -0.32 -25.26 -25.10
N ALA A 3 -0.32 -23.99 -25.48
CA ALA A 3 0.36 -23.50 -26.68
C ALA A 3 1.89 -23.77 -26.71
N ASP A 4 2.51 -23.91 -25.55
CA ASP A 4 3.94 -24.26 -25.38
C ASP A 4 4.19 -25.79 -25.42
N GLY A 5 3.16 -26.61 -25.63
CA GLY A 5 3.21 -28.05 -25.61
C GLY A 5 3.16 -28.70 -24.23
N SER A 6 3.07 -27.91 -23.17
CA SER A 6 2.87 -28.45 -21.81
C SER A 6 1.48 -29.03 -21.64
N ILE A 7 1.35 -30.01 -20.75
CA ILE A 7 0.11 -30.79 -20.58
C ILE A 7 -0.36 -30.71 -19.14
N THR A 8 -1.61 -30.33 -18.96
CA THR A 8 -2.35 -30.49 -17.70
C THR A 8 -3.31 -31.69 -17.82
N ARG A 9 -3.55 -32.43 -16.76
CA ARG A 9 -4.42 -33.58 -16.73
C ARG A 9 -5.44 -33.49 -15.61
N SER A 10 -6.65 -33.92 -15.91
CA SER A 10 -7.72 -34.06 -14.91
C SER A 10 -8.24 -35.50 -14.93
N LYS A 11 -8.46 -36.04 -13.74
CA LYS A 11 -8.97 -37.39 -13.58
C LYS A 11 -10.34 -37.31 -12.87
N PHE A 12 -11.30 -37.99 -13.42
CA PHE A 12 -12.68 -38.00 -12.93
C PHE A 12 -13.07 -39.39 -12.45
N ASP A 13 -13.98 -39.46 -11.49
CA ASP A 13 -14.63 -40.70 -11.09
C ASP A 13 -15.71 -41.15 -12.10
N TYR A 14 -16.32 -42.31 -11.85
CA TYR A 14 -17.37 -42.86 -12.73
C TYR A 14 -18.65 -42.01 -12.78
N MET A 15 -18.83 -41.08 -11.84
CA MET A 15 -19.93 -40.11 -11.81
C MET A 15 -19.58 -38.79 -12.52
N GLY A 16 -18.39 -38.67 -13.06
CA GLY A 16 -17.89 -37.44 -13.67
C GLY A 16 -17.39 -36.38 -12.71
N ARG A 17 -17.19 -36.75 -11.45
CA ARG A 17 -16.66 -35.81 -10.43
C ARG A 17 -15.15 -35.79 -10.45
N LEU A 18 -14.55 -34.60 -10.31
CA LEU A 18 -13.10 -34.43 -10.31
C LEU A 18 -12.45 -35.14 -9.10
N GLN A 19 -11.55 -36.09 -9.37
CA GLN A 19 -10.75 -36.78 -8.36
C GLN A 19 -9.37 -36.17 -8.17
N SER A 20 -8.72 -35.80 -9.26
CA SER A 20 -7.40 -35.20 -9.21
C SER A 20 -7.15 -34.31 -10.40
N GLN A 21 -6.24 -33.36 -10.18
CA GLN A 21 -5.77 -32.46 -11.22
C GLN A 21 -4.24 -32.38 -11.15
N THR A 22 -3.60 -32.64 -12.27
CA THR A 22 -2.14 -32.59 -12.41
C THR A 22 -1.76 -31.40 -13.26
N ASP A 23 -0.89 -30.53 -12.74
CA ASP A 23 -0.42 -29.34 -13.44
C ASP A 23 0.66 -29.71 -14.48
N ALA A 24 1.12 -28.70 -15.23
CA ALA A 24 2.15 -28.88 -16.27
C ALA A 24 3.50 -29.34 -15.71
N ALA A 25 3.78 -29.14 -14.44
CA ALA A 25 4.97 -29.61 -13.74
C ALA A 25 4.84 -31.05 -13.21
N GLY A 26 3.70 -31.69 -13.41
CA GLY A 26 3.42 -33.05 -12.95
C GLY A 26 2.98 -33.15 -11.49
N ARG A 27 2.67 -32.03 -10.84
CA ARG A 27 2.20 -31.99 -9.46
C ARG A 27 0.68 -32.22 -9.42
N THR A 28 0.25 -33.07 -8.50
CA THR A 28 -1.16 -33.52 -8.44
C THR A 28 -1.85 -33.02 -7.17
N THR A 29 -3.01 -32.39 -7.36
CA THR A 29 -3.95 -32.05 -6.30
C THR A 29 -5.07 -33.09 -6.30
N GLU A 30 -5.40 -33.64 -5.15
CA GLU A 30 -6.43 -34.65 -4.98
C GLU A 30 -7.67 -34.07 -4.31
N TYR A 31 -8.83 -34.52 -4.77
CA TYR A 31 -10.15 -34.11 -4.28
C TYR A 31 -10.93 -35.32 -3.78
N SER A 32 -11.49 -35.24 -2.57
CA SER A 32 -12.30 -36.28 -1.99
C SER A 32 -13.75 -35.83 -1.87
N PRO A 33 -14.61 -36.22 -2.81
CA PRO A 33 -16.05 -35.87 -2.75
C PRO A 33 -16.80 -36.80 -1.79
N ASN A 34 -17.87 -36.30 -1.18
CA ASN A 34 -18.84 -37.11 -0.48
C ASN A 34 -19.54 -38.05 -1.48
N VAL A 35 -19.65 -39.32 -1.15
CA VAL A 35 -20.19 -40.35 -2.04
C VAL A 35 -21.65 -40.09 -2.43
N VAL A 36 -22.44 -39.50 -1.51
CA VAL A 36 -23.87 -39.24 -1.71
C VAL A 36 -24.15 -37.92 -2.38
N THR A 37 -23.56 -36.83 -1.83
CA THR A 37 -23.86 -35.47 -2.27
C THR A 37 -22.98 -35.00 -3.42
N GLY A 38 -21.81 -35.61 -3.63
CA GLY A 38 -20.82 -35.18 -4.58
C GLY A 38 -20.03 -33.93 -4.14
N LEU A 39 -20.34 -33.36 -2.98
CA LEU A 39 -19.63 -32.20 -2.46
C LEU A 39 -18.24 -32.60 -1.96
N VAL A 40 -17.27 -31.77 -2.23
CA VAL A 40 -15.88 -32.01 -1.79
C VAL A 40 -15.76 -31.85 -0.29
N THR A 41 -15.23 -32.85 0.38
CA THR A 41 -15.01 -32.85 1.86
C THR A 41 -13.56 -32.67 2.22
N CYS A 42 -12.63 -32.97 1.33
CA CYS A 42 -11.21 -32.82 1.54
C CYS A 42 -10.48 -32.51 0.23
N ILE A 43 -9.52 -31.61 0.31
CA ILE A 43 -8.56 -31.34 -0.78
C ILE A 43 -7.16 -31.59 -0.24
N THR A 44 -6.36 -32.37 -0.98
CA THR A 44 -4.95 -32.61 -0.64
C THR A 44 -4.10 -31.96 -1.72
N THR A 45 -3.24 -31.01 -1.32
CA THR A 45 -2.30 -30.34 -2.20
C THR A 45 -1.14 -31.27 -2.60
N PRO A 46 -0.35 -30.95 -3.65
CA PRO A 46 0.78 -31.79 -4.07
C PRO A 46 1.83 -32.03 -2.97
N ASP A 47 1.98 -31.11 -2.03
CA ASP A 47 2.88 -31.21 -0.87
C ASP A 47 2.25 -31.93 0.34
N GLY A 48 1.04 -32.46 0.19
CA GLY A 48 0.35 -33.27 1.21
C GLY A 48 -0.46 -32.49 2.24
N ARG A 49 -0.57 -31.17 2.12
CA ARG A 49 -1.41 -30.37 3.02
C ARG A 49 -2.88 -30.60 2.72
N LYS A 50 -3.71 -30.59 3.75
CA LYS A 50 -5.14 -30.89 3.66
C LYS A 50 -6.02 -29.71 4.05
N SER A 51 -7.13 -29.59 3.31
CA SER A 51 -8.24 -28.71 3.63
C SER A 51 -9.50 -29.53 3.81
N GLU A 52 -10.27 -29.27 4.85
CA GLU A 52 -11.46 -30.04 5.22
C GLU A 52 -12.72 -29.18 5.21
N PHE A 53 -13.84 -29.78 4.81
CA PHE A 53 -15.10 -29.09 4.57
C PHE A 53 -16.28 -29.85 5.15
N TYR A 54 -17.20 -29.10 5.79
CA TYR A 54 -18.38 -29.63 6.43
C TYR A 54 -19.63 -28.92 5.93
N TYR A 55 -20.71 -29.67 5.74
CA TYR A 55 -21.95 -29.17 5.16
C TYR A 55 -23.13 -29.52 6.04
N ASN A 56 -24.20 -28.72 6.00
CA ASN A 56 -25.46 -29.04 6.65
C ASN A 56 -26.32 -29.99 5.79
N ASN A 57 -27.50 -30.36 6.27
CA ASN A 57 -28.42 -31.23 5.57
C ASN A 57 -28.97 -30.64 4.24
N GLN A 58 -28.83 -29.32 4.03
CA GLN A 58 -29.23 -28.64 2.81
C GLN A 58 -28.03 -28.44 1.86
N ASN A 59 -26.93 -29.14 2.09
CA ASN A 59 -25.69 -29.03 1.33
C ASN A 59 -25.05 -27.65 1.34
N GLN A 60 -25.35 -26.87 2.34
CA GLN A 60 -24.71 -25.57 2.57
C GLN A 60 -23.50 -25.74 3.49
N LEU A 61 -22.47 -25.00 3.16
CA LEU A 61 -21.25 -25.04 3.90
C LEU A 61 -21.38 -24.43 5.27
N THR A 62 -21.00 -25.16 6.30
CA THR A 62 -21.04 -24.70 7.70
C THR A 62 -19.67 -24.44 8.28
N SER A 63 -18.64 -25.12 7.80
CA SER A 63 -17.28 -25.00 8.31
C SER A 63 -16.23 -25.38 7.29
N ALA A 64 -15.10 -24.71 7.29
CA ALA A 64 -13.90 -25.04 6.53
C ALA A 64 -12.66 -24.86 7.37
N THR A 65 -11.78 -25.84 7.30
CA THR A 65 -10.45 -25.75 7.91
C THR A 65 -9.39 -25.77 6.83
N GLY A 66 -8.55 -24.74 6.79
CA GLY A 66 -7.47 -24.64 5.82
C GLY A 66 -6.23 -25.46 6.20
N PRO A 67 -5.22 -25.50 5.32
CA PRO A 67 -3.96 -26.22 5.56
C PRO A 67 -3.17 -25.70 6.77
N ASP A 68 -3.40 -24.44 7.16
CA ASP A 68 -2.81 -23.80 8.34
C ASP A 68 -3.57 -24.10 9.64
N GLY A 69 -4.65 -24.88 9.59
CA GLY A 69 -5.48 -25.25 10.74
C GLY A 69 -6.49 -24.17 11.16
N LEU A 70 -6.57 -23.05 10.48
CA LEU A 70 -7.55 -22.01 10.76
C LEU A 70 -8.91 -22.39 10.20
N GLU A 71 -9.95 -22.18 11.01
CA GLU A 71 -11.32 -22.53 10.69
C GLU A 71 -12.18 -21.31 10.43
N MET A 72 -13.03 -21.44 9.40
CA MET A 72 -14.12 -20.49 9.12
C MET A 72 -15.44 -21.19 9.41
N ARG A 73 -16.46 -20.45 9.87
CA ARG A 73 -17.79 -20.99 10.18
C ARG A 73 -18.89 -20.12 9.61
N ARG A 74 -20.02 -20.76 9.28
CA ARG A 74 -21.24 -20.08 8.80
C ARG A 74 -22.47 -20.62 9.49
N LYS A 75 -23.45 -19.73 9.68
CA LYS A 75 -24.79 -20.07 10.14
C LYS A 75 -25.83 -19.57 9.15
N TYR A 76 -26.88 -20.36 9.01
CA TYR A 76 -27.97 -20.05 8.10
C TYR A 76 -29.29 -20.04 8.86
N ASP A 77 -30.27 -19.30 8.34
CA ASP A 77 -31.63 -19.32 8.87
C ASP A 77 -32.45 -20.49 8.27
N GLU A 78 -33.73 -20.58 8.67
CA GLU A 78 -34.67 -21.60 8.16
C GLU A 78 -34.95 -21.50 6.66
N TYR A 79 -34.68 -20.35 6.04
CA TYR A 79 -34.84 -20.12 4.60
C TYR A 79 -33.53 -20.36 3.82
N GLY A 80 -32.48 -20.79 4.49
CA GLY A 80 -31.18 -21.03 3.86
C GLY A 80 -30.34 -19.78 3.63
N ARG A 81 -30.70 -18.64 4.19
CA ARG A 81 -29.96 -17.39 4.07
C ARG A 81 -28.84 -17.30 5.11
N LEU A 82 -27.70 -16.75 4.72
CA LEU A 82 -26.58 -16.56 5.63
C LEU A 82 -26.93 -15.52 6.70
N THR A 83 -26.87 -15.90 7.98
CA THR A 83 -27.12 -15.00 9.13
C THR A 83 -25.83 -14.61 9.86
N GLN A 84 -24.84 -15.46 9.85
CA GLN A 84 -23.57 -15.19 10.51
C GLN A 84 -22.42 -15.86 9.78
N GLU A 85 -21.33 -15.16 9.69
CA GLU A 85 -20.05 -15.65 9.21
C GLU A 85 -18.97 -15.34 10.22
N THR A 86 -18.18 -16.34 10.57
CA THR A 86 -16.96 -16.18 11.37
C THR A 86 -15.78 -16.42 10.44
N ALA A 87 -15.00 -15.38 10.17
CA ALA A 87 -13.80 -15.47 9.35
C ALA A 87 -12.71 -16.30 10.02
N ARG A 88 -11.71 -16.73 9.26
CA ARG A 88 -10.58 -17.52 9.75
C ARG A 88 -9.80 -16.82 10.88
N ASN A 89 -9.73 -15.49 10.84
CA ASN A 89 -9.13 -14.66 11.88
C ASN A 89 -10.03 -14.45 13.11
N GLY A 90 -11.25 -15.02 13.12
CA GLY A 90 -12.23 -14.94 14.17
C GLY A 90 -13.17 -13.73 14.12
N ASP A 91 -13.09 -12.88 13.10
CA ASP A 91 -14.02 -11.78 12.92
C ASP A 91 -15.42 -12.28 12.57
N VAL A 92 -16.43 -11.73 13.23
CA VAL A 92 -17.82 -12.13 13.06
C VAL A 92 -18.61 -11.05 12.34
N THR A 93 -19.25 -11.42 11.24
CA THR A 93 -20.20 -10.57 10.51
C THR A 93 -21.58 -11.18 10.62
N ARG A 94 -22.60 -10.37 10.94
CA ARG A 94 -24.00 -10.79 11.05
C ARG A 94 -24.85 -10.10 10.02
N TYR A 95 -25.82 -10.85 9.51
CA TYR A 95 -26.77 -10.38 8.49
C TYR A 95 -28.19 -10.51 9.02
N SER A 96 -28.99 -9.48 8.83
CA SER A 96 -30.41 -9.45 9.20
C SER A 96 -31.26 -9.28 7.96
N TYR A 97 -32.46 -9.88 7.96
CA TYR A 97 -33.39 -9.87 6.83
C TYR A 97 -34.77 -9.50 7.34
N ASP A 98 -35.41 -8.48 6.75
CA ASP A 98 -36.74 -8.05 7.13
C ASP A 98 -37.85 -8.82 6.35
N ASN A 99 -37.55 -9.17 5.10
CA ASN A 99 -38.48 -9.84 4.24
C ASN A 99 -38.12 -11.34 4.15
N PRO A 100 -39.03 -12.27 4.57
CA PRO A 100 -38.74 -13.71 4.51
C PRO A 100 -38.55 -14.27 3.10
N HIS A 101 -38.95 -13.51 2.07
CA HIS A 101 -38.80 -13.90 0.67
C HIS A 101 -37.63 -13.23 -0.04
N SER A 102 -36.91 -12.36 0.62
CA SER A 102 -35.73 -11.67 0.05
C SER A 102 -34.45 -12.31 0.52
N GLU A 103 -33.52 -12.50 -0.40
CA GLU A 103 -32.14 -12.94 -0.10
C GLU A 103 -31.20 -11.76 0.20
N LEU A 104 -31.69 -10.52 0.06
CA LEU A 104 -30.91 -9.33 0.28
C LEU A 104 -31.03 -8.88 1.76
N PRO A 105 -29.90 -8.67 2.45
CA PRO A 105 -29.94 -8.29 3.85
C PRO A 105 -30.48 -6.88 4.05
N SER A 106 -31.32 -6.68 5.05
CA SER A 106 -31.78 -5.35 5.48
C SER A 106 -30.77 -4.66 6.40
N ALA A 107 -29.91 -5.41 7.05
CA ALA A 107 -28.85 -4.90 7.91
C ALA A 107 -27.65 -5.83 7.95
N THR A 108 -26.49 -5.22 8.13
CA THR A 108 -25.23 -5.93 8.41
C THR A 108 -24.61 -5.38 9.68
N GLU A 109 -24.06 -6.29 10.48
CA GLU A 109 -23.28 -5.94 11.67
C GLU A 109 -21.85 -6.49 11.51
N ASP A 110 -20.88 -5.60 11.52
CA ASP A 110 -19.48 -5.99 11.35
C ASP A 110 -18.84 -6.48 12.67
N ALA A 111 -17.54 -6.85 12.62
CA ALA A 111 -16.81 -7.34 13.77
C ALA A 111 -16.68 -6.28 14.90
N THR A 112 -16.86 -5.00 14.60
CA THR A 112 -16.85 -3.92 15.59
C THR A 112 -18.16 -3.80 16.36
N GLY A 113 -19.20 -4.56 15.98
CA GLY A 113 -20.55 -4.44 16.50
C GLY A 113 -21.35 -3.30 15.88
N SER A 114 -20.82 -2.59 14.90
CA SER A 114 -21.50 -1.51 14.20
C SER A 114 -22.49 -2.04 13.18
N ARG A 115 -23.67 -1.44 13.18
CA ARG A 115 -24.78 -1.84 12.33
C ARG A 115 -25.01 -0.84 11.20
N LYS A 116 -25.12 -1.37 9.98
CA LYS A 116 -25.52 -0.64 8.77
C LYS A 116 -26.85 -1.18 8.27
N GLN A 117 -27.69 -0.29 7.75
CA GLN A 117 -29.03 -0.65 7.28
C GLN A 117 -29.18 -0.34 5.80
N MET A 118 -29.95 -1.18 5.12
CA MET A 118 -30.20 -1.07 3.69
C MET A 118 -31.67 -1.31 3.37
N THR A 119 -32.21 -0.56 2.42
CA THR A 119 -33.51 -0.83 1.84
C THR A 119 -33.36 -1.08 0.35
N TRP A 120 -34.15 -1.99 -0.17
CA TRP A 120 -34.04 -2.47 -1.54
C TRP A 120 -35.37 -2.27 -2.29
N SER A 121 -35.23 -1.96 -3.58
CA SER A 121 -36.39 -1.94 -4.46
C SER A 121 -36.88 -3.38 -4.74
N ARG A 122 -38.09 -3.49 -5.30
CA ARG A 122 -38.59 -4.78 -5.78
C ARG A 122 -37.74 -5.44 -6.89
N TYR A 123 -36.84 -4.66 -7.49
CA TYR A 123 -35.91 -5.13 -8.52
C TYR A 123 -34.50 -5.46 -7.96
N GLY A 124 -34.34 -5.45 -6.63
CA GLY A 124 -33.05 -5.73 -5.99
C GLY A 124 -32.04 -4.59 -6.06
N GLN A 125 -32.47 -3.35 -6.34
CA GLN A 125 -31.62 -2.17 -6.35
C GLN A 125 -31.61 -1.50 -5.00
N LEU A 126 -30.41 -1.07 -4.55
CA LEU A 126 -30.26 -0.36 -3.28
C LEU A 126 -30.94 1.00 -3.36
N GLN A 127 -31.96 1.23 -2.51
CA GLN A 127 -32.67 2.50 -2.43
C GLN A 127 -32.09 3.42 -1.38
N THR A 128 -31.83 2.90 -0.17
CA THR A 128 -31.23 3.67 0.91
C THR A 128 -30.12 2.86 1.57
N PHE A 129 -29.11 3.58 2.02
CA PHE A 129 -28.05 3.03 2.86
C PHE A 129 -27.87 3.94 4.07
N THR A 130 -27.94 3.36 5.26
CA THR A 130 -27.71 4.06 6.51
C THR A 130 -26.45 3.51 7.16
N ASP A 131 -25.45 4.34 7.38
CA ASP A 131 -24.20 3.91 7.99
C ASP A 131 -24.30 3.78 9.52
N CYS A 132 -23.21 3.46 10.18
CA CYS A 132 -23.15 3.27 11.63
C CYS A 132 -23.42 4.56 12.44
N SER A 133 -23.31 5.74 11.83
CA SER A 133 -23.62 7.03 12.44
C SER A 133 -25.06 7.49 12.22
N GLY A 134 -25.84 6.72 11.48
CA GLY A 134 -27.18 7.07 11.07
C GLY A 134 -27.27 8.00 9.86
N TYR A 135 -26.15 8.24 9.18
CA TYR A 135 -26.08 9.02 7.95
C TYR A 135 -26.75 8.27 6.81
N GLU A 136 -27.75 8.88 6.18
CA GLU A 136 -28.53 8.25 5.11
C GLU A 136 -28.08 8.71 3.72
N THR A 137 -27.96 7.75 2.81
CA THR A 137 -27.74 7.98 1.38
C THR A 137 -28.89 7.37 0.60
N HIS A 138 -29.51 8.17 -0.27
CA HIS A 138 -30.62 7.74 -1.14
C HIS A 138 -30.16 7.66 -2.59
N TYR A 139 -30.57 6.58 -3.27
CA TYR A 139 -30.21 6.31 -4.66
C TYR A 139 -31.48 6.37 -5.53
N GLU A 140 -31.41 7.07 -6.64
CA GLU A 140 -32.47 7.12 -7.64
C GLU A 140 -32.03 6.45 -8.93
N TYR A 141 -32.96 5.72 -9.51
CA TYR A 141 -32.72 4.98 -10.75
C TYR A 141 -33.75 5.39 -11.81
N ASP A 142 -33.34 5.37 -13.08
CA ASP A 142 -34.24 5.58 -14.17
C ASP A 142 -35.07 4.31 -14.50
N ARG A 143 -35.96 4.40 -15.49
CA ARG A 143 -36.79 3.29 -15.89
C ARG A 143 -36.00 2.08 -16.45
N PHE A 144 -34.75 2.28 -16.81
CA PHE A 144 -33.85 1.22 -17.30
C PHE A 144 -32.97 0.62 -16.19
N GLY A 145 -33.15 1.07 -14.96
CA GLY A 145 -32.34 0.63 -13.83
C GLY A 145 -30.97 1.30 -13.71
N GLN A 146 -30.73 2.37 -14.45
CA GLN A 146 -29.49 3.14 -14.38
C GLN A 146 -29.57 4.15 -13.23
N MET A 147 -28.50 4.28 -12.46
CA MET A 147 -28.40 5.24 -11.37
C MET A 147 -28.35 6.68 -11.91
N MET A 148 -29.41 7.45 -11.66
CA MET A 148 -29.46 8.87 -12.11
C MET A 148 -29.04 9.86 -11.04
N ALA A 149 -29.20 9.54 -9.76
CA ALA A 149 -28.85 10.46 -8.70
C ALA A 149 -28.47 9.73 -7.42
N VAL A 150 -27.58 10.35 -6.66
CA VAL A 150 -27.24 9.97 -5.29
C VAL A 150 -27.47 11.19 -4.41
N HIS A 151 -28.35 11.06 -3.43
CA HIS A 151 -28.67 12.13 -2.49
C HIS A 151 -28.15 11.77 -1.10
N ARG A 152 -27.33 12.64 -0.58
CA ARG A 152 -26.82 12.55 0.79
C ARG A 152 -27.45 13.65 1.63
N GLU A 153 -27.23 13.61 2.93
CA GLU A 153 -27.70 14.65 3.84
C GLU A 153 -27.09 16.03 3.49
N GLU A 154 -27.70 17.08 4.05
CA GLU A 154 -27.23 18.47 3.87
C GLU A 154 -27.25 18.98 2.41
N GLY A 155 -28.08 18.37 1.57
CA GLY A 155 -28.21 18.79 0.16
C GLY A 155 -27.05 18.37 -0.75
N ILE A 156 -26.22 17.44 -0.30
CA ILE A 156 -25.12 16.88 -1.11
C ILE A 156 -25.70 15.88 -2.08
N SER A 157 -25.74 16.23 -3.37
CA SER A 157 -26.31 15.39 -4.43
C SER A 157 -25.42 15.37 -5.65
N THR A 158 -25.32 14.19 -6.28
CA THR A 158 -24.63 14.00 -7.56
C THR A 158 -25.61 13.44 -8.59
N TYR A 159 -25.40 13.77 -9.86
CA TYR A 159 -26.32 13.43 -10.93
C TYR A 159 -25.57 12.81 -12.12
N ASN A 160 -26.19 11.78 -12.70
CA ASN A 160 -25.73 11.12 -13.92
C ASN A 160 -26.77 11.29 -15.02
N THR A 161 -26.30 11.59 -16.23
CA THR A 161 -27.13 11.64 -17.43
C THR A 161 -26.61 10.61 -18.44
N TYR A 162 -27.54 9.87 -19.05
CA TYR A 162 -27.22 8.81 -19.98
C TYR A 162 -27.79 9.12 -21.38
N ASN A 163 -27.10 8.65 -22.41
CA ASN A 163 -27.64 8.68 -23.77
C ASN A 163 -28.64 7.51 -24.00
N PRO A 164 -29.33 7.45 -25.16
CA PRO A 164 -30.28 6.36 -25.43
C PRO A 164 -29.69 4.96 -25.45
N ARG A 165 -28.36 4.84 -25.51
CA ARG A 165 -27.65 3.56 -25.47
C ARG A 165 -27.25 3.13 -24.05
N GLY A 166 -27.60 3.92 -23.04
CA GLY A 166 -27.25 3.66 -21.66
C GLY A 166 -25.83 4.07 -21.25
N GLN A 167 -25.17 4.90 -22.07
CA GLN A 167 -23.82 5.39 -21.79
C GLN A 167 -23.88 6.67 -20.99
N LEU A 168 -23.00 6.82 -20.00
CA LEU A 168 -22.86 8.04 -19.21
C LEU A 168 -22.30 9.18 -20.09
N VAL A 169 -23.07 10.23 -20.30
CA VAL A 169 -22.65 11.41 -21.07
C VAL A 169 -22.35 12.60 -20.19
N SER A 170 -22.84 12.62 -18.96
CA SER A 170 -22.61 13.72 -18.02
C SER A 170 -22.67 13.23 -16.58
N TRP A 171 -21.76 13.74 -15.78
CA TRP A 171 -21.77 13.61 -14.34
C TRP A 171 -21.67 15.01 -13.73
N LYS A 172 -22.58 15.36 -12.82
CA LYS A 172 -22.58 16.62 -12.10
C LYS A 172 -22.35 16.38 -10.61
N ASP A 173 -21.47 17.17 -10.03
CA ASP A 173 -21.29 17.20 -8.59
C ASP A 173 -22.33 18.09 -7.89
N THR A 174 -22.22 18.18 -6.57
CA THR A 174 -23.13 18.99 -5.73
C THR A 174 -23.12 20.48 -6.06
N GLN A 175 -22.02 21.00 -6.59
CA GLN A 175 -21.84 22.40 -6.95
C GLN A 175 -22.23 22.68 -8.41
N GLY A 176 -22.76 21.69 -9.11
CA GLY A 176 -23.17 21.80 -10.50
C GLY A 176 -22.03 21.73 -11.52
N ARG A 177 -20.82 21.37 -11.08
CA ARG A 177 -19.67 21.18 -11.98
C ARG A 177 -19.87 19.91 -12.77
N GLU A 178 -19.70 19.99 -14.07
CA GLU A 178 -20.04 18.93 -15.00
C GLU A 178 -18.81 18.37 -15.70
N THR A 179 -18.70 17.03 -15.68
CA THR A 179 -17.78 16.26 -16.51
C THR A 179 -18.57 15.62 -17.64
N GLN A 180 -18.15 15.80 -18.87
CA GLN A 180 -18.82 15.29 -20.06
C GLN A 180 -18.02 14.18 -20.71
N TYR A 181 -18.73 13.23 -21.34
CA TYR A 181 -18.14 12.06 -21.98
C TYR A 181 -18.69 11.94 -23.41
N GLU A 182 -17.81 11.66 -24.37
CA GLU A 182 -18.15 11.44 -25.77
C GLU A 182 -17.73 10.03 -26.22
N TYR A 183 -18.50 9.47 -27.13
CA TYR A 183 -18.30 8.11 -27.63
C TYR A 183 -18.32 8.07 -29.15
N ASN A 184 -17.57 7.15 -29.76
CA ASN A 184 -17.64 6.90 -31.20
C ASN A 184 -18.83 5.99 -31.54
N ALA A 185 -18.99 5.72 -32.83
CA ALA A 185 -20.06 4.84 -33.32
C ALA A 185 -19.93 3.39 -32.84
N ALA A 186 -18.72 2.94 -32.51
CA ALA A 186 -18.47 1.61 -31.95
C ALA A 186 -18.75 1.53 -30.44
N GLY A 187 -18.98 2.67 -29.79
CA GLY A 187 -19.25 2.74 -28.36
C GLY A 187 -18.02 2.95 -27.49
N ASP A 188 -16.87 3.17 -28.09
CA ASP A 188 -15.64 3.44 -27.36
C ASP A 188 -15.62 4.90 -26.86
N LEU A 189 -15.14 5.13 -25.64
CA LEU A 189 -14.99 6.46 -25.06
C LEU A 189 -13.90 7.23 -25.79
N THR A 190 -14.27 8.25 -26.55
CA THR A 190 -13.34 9.03 -27.37
C THR A 190 -12.89 10.31 -26.72
N ALA A 191 -13.67 10.88 -25.83
CA ALA A 191 -13.30 12.10 -25.13
C ALA A 191 -13.89 12.21 -23.73
N VAL A 192 -13.15 12.84 -22.85
CA VAL A 192 -13.58 13.30 -21.54
C VAL A 192 -13.32 14.80 -21.45
N ILE A 193 -14.35 15.57 -21.11
CA ILE A 193 -14.28 17.02 -20.98
C ILE A 193 -14.48 17.34 -19.48
N THR A 194 -13.44 17.91 -18.88
CA THR A 194 -13.46 18.31 -17.46
C THR A 194 -14.25 19.59 -17.25
N PRO A 195 -14.66 19.93 -16.00
CA PRO A 195 -15.44 21.14 -15.74
C PRO A 195 -14.82 22.45 -16.21
N ASP A 196 -13.50 22.54 -16.30
CA ASP A 196 -12.79 23.70 -16.84
C ASP A 196 -12.74 23.76 -18.38
N GLY A 197 -13.30 22.77 -19.07
CA GLY A 197 -13.31 22.67 -20.52
C GLY A 197 -12.10 21.95 -21.13
N ASN A 198 -11.16 21.46 -20.35
CA ASN A 198 -10.04 20.66 -20.85
C ASN A 198 -10.53 19.33 -21.42
N ARG A 199 -10.03 18.99 -22.60
CA ARG A 199 -10.45 17.82 -23.36
C ARG A 199 -9.33 16.78 -23.45
N SER A 200 -9.62 15.57 -23.03
CA SER A 200 -8.76 14.40 -23.23
C SER A 200 -9.37 13.53 -24.32
N GLU A 201 -8.57 13.14 -25.31
CA GLU A 201 -9.03 12.34 -26.45
C GLU A 201 -8.29 11.02 -26.55
N THR A 202 -9.02 9.97 -26.97
CA THR A 202 -8.47 8.63 -27.21
C THR A 202 -8.90 8.16 -28.61
N LEU A 203 -7.92 7.71 -29.39
CA LEU A 203 -8.16 7.08 -30.69
C LEU A 203 -8.05 5.57 -30.57
N TYR A 204 -8.89 4.85 -31.29
CA TYR A 204 -8.96 3.40 -31.27
C TYR A 204 -8.70 2.81 -32.66
N ASP A 205 -8.15 1.59 -32.69
CA ASP A 205 -8.01 0.82 -33.92
C ASP A 205 -9.33 0.12 -34.32
N ALA A 206 -9.31 -0.63 -35.42
CA ALA A 206 -10.47 -1.36 -35.89
C ALA A 206 -10.97 -2.45 -34.95
N TRP A 207 -10.14 -2.92 -34.03
CA TRP A 207 -10.48 -3.90 -32.99
C TRP A 207 -10.91 -3.24 -31.66
N GLY A 208 -10.93 -1.90 -31.62
CA GLY A 208 -11.32 -1.13 -30.45
C GLY A 208 -10.25 -1.02 -29.37
N LYS A 209 -8.99 -1.25 -29.72
CA LYS A 209 -7.87 -1.00 -28.81
C LYS A 209 -7.38 0.44 -28.94
N ALA A 210 -7.08 1.07 -27.81
CA ALA A 210 -6.55 2.42 -27.79
C ALA A 210 -5.17 2.47 -28.43
N VAL A 211 -5.00 3.26 -29.48
CA VAL A 211 -3.71 3.44 -30.18
C VAL A 211 -3.05 4.76 -29.83
N SER A 212 -3.80 5.76 -29.37
CA SER A 212 -3.25 7.01 -28.87
C SER A 212 -4.19 7.68 -27.87
N THR A 213 -3.60 8.44 -26.95
CA THR A 213 -4.32 9.33 -26.03
C THR A 213 -3.67 10.69 -26.08
N THR A 214 -4.50 11.76 -26.13
CA THR A 214 -4.03 13.13 -26.15
C THR A 214 -4.71 13.91 -25.04
N GLN A 215 -3.93 14.61 -24.24
CA GLN A 215 -4.41 15.48 -23.19
C GLN A 215 -3.57 16.76 -23.17
N GLY A 216 -4.22 17.93 -23.26
CA GLY A 216 -3.50 19.20 -23.28
C GLY A 216 -2.47 19.32 -24.39
N GLY A 217 -2.71 18.71 -25.57
CA GLY A 217 -1.78 18.66 -26.68
C GLY A 217 -0.64 17.66 -26.57
N LEU A 218 -0.56 16.89 -25.46
CA LEU A 218 0.45 15.88 -25.22
C LEU A 218 -0.11 14.50 -25.57
N THR A 219 0.62 13.74 -26.42
CA THR A 219 0.14 12.47 -26.98
C THR A 219 1.02 11.31 -26.58
N ARG A 220 0.37 10.22 -26.15
CA ARG A 220 0.96 8.88 -25.97
C ARG A 220 0.40 7.95 -27.02
N SER A 221 1.23 7.02 -27.50
CA SER A 221 0.83 6.07 -28.54
C SER A 221 1.16 4.64 -28.15
N MET A 222 0.38 3.70 -28.67
CA MET A 222 0.51 2.27 -28.37
C MET A 222 0.38 1.47 -29.66
N GLU A 223 1.21 0.43 -29.80
CA GLU A 223 1.15 -0.52 -30.91
C GLU A 223 0.93 -1.94 -30.37
N TYR A 224 0.20 -2.75 -31.13
CA TYR A 224 -0.17 -4.09 -30.77
C TYR A 224 0.25 -5.09 -31.84
N ASP A 225 0.52 -6.34 -31.44
CA ASP A 225 0.72 -7.44 -32.36
C ASP A 225 -0.61 -8.02 -32.85
N ALA A 226 -0.55 -9.03 -33.71
CA ALA A 226 -1.73 -9.70 -34.25
C ALA A 226 -2.58 -10.44 -33.18
N ALA A 227 -1.97 -10.80 -32.04
CA ALA A 227 -2.66 -11.38 -30.89
C ALA A 227 -3.27 -10.32 -29.95
N GLY A 228 -3.05 -9.04 -30.25
CA GLY A 228 -3.56 -7.93 -29.45
C GLY A 228 -2.72 -7.58 -28.23
N ARG A 229 -1.49 -8.08 -28.14
CA ARG A 229 -0.56 -7.75 -27.06
C ARG A 229 0.22 -6.49 -27.40
N VAL A 230 0.48 -5.65 -26.38
CA VAL A 230 1.26 -4.43 -26.57
C VAL A 230 2.71 -4.79 -26.94
N ILE A 231 3.20 -4.27 -28.06
CA ILE A 231 4.58 -4.45 -28.50
C ILE A 231 5.41 -3.17 -28.42
N SER A 232 4.77 -2.01 -28.41
CA SER A 232 5.47 -0.71 -28.31
C SER A 232 4.60 0.33 -27.64
N LEU A 233 5.22 1.14 -26.78
CA LEU A 233 4.65 2.34 -26.20
C LEU A 233 5.51 3.53 -26.62
N THR A 234 4.90 4.62 -27.05
CA THR A 234 5.58 5.88 -27.37
C THR A 234 5.14 6.95 -26.40
N ASN A 235 6.08 7.53 -25.66
CA ASN A 235 5.78 8.61 -24.72
C ASN A 235 5.62 9.96 -25.43
N GLU A 236 5.33 11.00 -24.68
CA GLU A 236 5.08 12.37 -25.19
C GLU A 236 6.33 13.00 -25.84
N ASN A 237 7.53 12.52 -25.52
CA ASN A 237 8.79 12.95 -26.14
C ASN A 237 9.13 12.15 -27.41
N GLY A 238 8.33 11.17 -27.78
CA GLY A 238 8.57 10.31 -28.94
C GLY A 238 9.51 9.13 -28.68
N SER A 239 9.89 8.86 -27.45
CA SER A 239 10.71 7.69 -27.07
C SER A 239 9.86 6.45 -26.94
N HIS A 240 10.46 5.28 -27.16
CA HIS A 240 9.76 4.01 -27.23
C HIS A 240 10.15 3.07 -26.09
N THR A 241 9.15 2.32 -25.59
CA THR A 241 9.35 1.08 -24.81
C THR A 241 8.82 -0.09 -25.62
N GLU A 242 9.62 -1.13 -25.77
CA GLU A 242 9.32 -2.30 -26.59
C GLU A 242 9.12 -3.54 -25.72
N PHE A 243 8.18 -4.41 -26.12
CA PHE A 243 7.83 -5.63 -25.39
C PHE A 243 7.88 -6.84 -26.31
N SER A 244 8.34 -7.96 -25.78
CA SER A 244 8.30 -9.26 -26.44
C SER A 244 7.59 -10.28 -25.55
N TRP A 245 6.78 -11.14 -26.16
CA TRP A 245 5.89 -12.08 -25.47
C TRP A 245 6.16 -13.52 -25.91
N ASP A 246 5.94 -14.47 -25.00
CA ASP A 246 5.97 -15.89 -25.35
C ASP A 246 4.59 -16.36 -25.88
N VAL A 247 4.51 -17.62 -26.25
CA VAL A 247 3.29 -18.23 -26.80
C VAL A 247 2.15 -18.38 -25.79
N LEU A 248 2.41 -18.20 -24.48
CA LEU A 248 1.43 -18.18 -23.39
C LEU A 248 1.10 -16.77 -22.92
N ASP A 249 1.41 -15.75 -23.72
CA ASP A 249 1.16 -14.32 -23.43
C ASP A 249 1.87 -13.79 -22.18
N ARG A 250 3.02 -14.39 -21.84
CA ARG A 250 3.86 -13.90 -20.75
C ARG A 250 4.98 -13.01 -21.29
N LEU A 251 5.27 -11.94 -20.56
CA LEU A 251 6.33 -10.99 -20.93
C LEU A 251 7.70 -11.65 -20.79
N ILE A 252 8.48 -11.72 -21.86
CA ILE A 252 9.83 -12.29 -21.85
C ILE A 252 10.92 -11.25 -21.98
N GLN A 253 10.62 -10.06 -22.53
CA GLN A 253 11.59 -8.98 -22.67
C GLN A 253 10.87 -7.62 -22.69
N GLN A 254 11.50 -6.67 -22.03
CA GLN A 254 11.11 -5.26 -22.06
C GLN A 254 12.36 -4.40 -22.29
N ARG A 255 12.29 -3.48 -23.27
CA ARG A 255 13.31 -2.47 -23.50
C ARG A 255 12.70 -1.09 -23.28
N GLY A 256 13.17 -0.40 -22.25
CA GLY A 256 12.60 0.88 -21.80
C GLY A 256 12.91 2.08 -22.71
N PHE A 257 12.37 3.23 -22.37
CA PHE A 257 12.55 4.50 -23.11
C PHE A 257 14.01 4.93 -23.23
N ASP A 258 14.88 4.50 -22.34
CA ASP A 258 16.30 4.77 -22.30
C ASP A 258 17.18 3.62 -22.86
N GLY A 259 16.54 2.57 -23.34
CA GLY A 259 17.20 1.39 -23.88
C GLY A 259 17.59 0.31 -22.85
N ARG A 260 17.28 0.52 -21.56
CA ARG A 260 17.49 -0.49 -20.53
C ARG A 260 16.68 -1.75 -20.85
N THR A 261 17.33 -2.89 -20.87
CA THR A 261 16.72 -4.16 -21.29
C THR A 261 16.58 -5.10 -20.09
N GLN A 262 15.37 -5.62 -19.91
CA GLN A 262 15.02 -6.61 -18.89
C GLN A 262 14.44 -7.84 -19.58
N ARG A 263 14.85 -9.05 -19.12
CA ARG A 263 14.38 -10.33 -19.65
C ARG A 263 13.88 -11.21 -18.53
N TYR A 264 12.88 -12.05 -18.85
CA TYR A 264 12.18 -12.88 -17.87
C TYR A 264 12.06 -14.32 -18.36
N ARG A 265 12.16 -15.26 -17.42
CA ARG A 265 11.89 -16.68 -17.66
C ARG A 265 10.95 -17.23 -16.59
N TYR A 266 10.15 -18.17 -17.00
CA TYR A 266 9.09 -18.78 -16.18
C TYR A 266 9.25 -20.29 -16.13
N ASP A 267 8.77 -20.92 -15.04
CA ASP A 267 8.68 -22.37 -14.95
C ASP A 267 7.40 -22.90 -15.67
N LEU A 268 7.22 -24.22 -15.65
CA LEU A 268 6.06 -24.86 -16.27
C LEU A 268 4.74 -24.48 -15.61
N THR A 269 4.76 -23.96 -14.38
CA THR A 269 3.56 -23.50 -13.64
C THR A 269 3.29 -22.02 -13.84
N GLY A 270 4.13 -21.30 -14.59
CA GLY A 270 4.00 -19.88 -14.87
C GLY A 270 4.63 -18.96 -13.85
N LYS A 271 5.37 -19.49 -12.85
CA LYS A 271 6.09 -18.66 -11.89
C LYS A 271 7.35 -18.08 -12.50
N LEU A 272 7.64 -16.82 -12.16
CA LEU A 272 8.91 -16.18 -12.54
C LEU A 272 10.07 -16.86 -11.80
N THR A 273 11.01 -17.45 -12.57
CA THR A 273 12.20 -18.13 -12.01
C THR A 273 13.47 -17.37 -12.25
N GLN A 274 13.52 -16.54 -13.26
CA GLN A 274 14.71 -15.76 -13.61
C GLN A 274 14.34 -14.41 -14.20
N SER A 275 15.06 -13.38 -13.80
CA SER A 275 15.09 -12.09 -14.49
C SER A 275 16.53 -11.69 -14.79
N GLU A 276 16.71 -11.01 -15.91
CA GLU A 276 17.99 -10.43 -16.31
C GLU A 276 17.78 -8.93 -16.56
N ASP A 277 18.58 -8.10 -15.92
CA ASP A 277 18.55 -6.64 -16.02
C ASP A 277 19.95 -6.15 -16.37
N GLU A 278 20.19 -5.82 -17.66
CA GLU A 278 21.49 -5.39 -18.17
C GLU A 278 22.66 -6.33 -17.76
N GLY A 279 22.41 -7.64 -17.80
CA GLY A 279 23.39 -8.66 -17.43
C GLY A 279 23.37 -9.07 -15.96
N LEU A 280 22.58 -8.43 -15.13
CA LEU A 280 22.35 -8.80 -13.73
C LEU A 280 21.29 -9.90 -13.67
N ILE A 281 21.69 -11.12 -13.32
CA ILE A 281 20.81 -12.29 -13.33
C ILE A 281 20.32 -12.58 -11.92
N THR A 282 19.01 -12.54 -11.74
CA THR A 282 18.34 -12.88 -10.49
C THR A 282 17.58 -14.19 -10.66
N LEU A 283 17.78 -15.13 -9.74
CA LEU A 283 17.08 -16.42 -9.69
C LEU A 283 16.24 -16.50 -8.42
N TRP A 284 14.98 -16.92 -8.57
CA TRP A 284 14.08 -17.21 -7.47
C TRP A 284 13.90 -18.72 -7.32
N HIS A 285 13.93 -19.18 -6.07
CA HIS A 285 13.77 -20.59 -5.73
C HIS A 285 12.52 -20.76 -4.85
N TYR A 286 11.76 -21.80 -5.14
CA TYR A 286 10.48 -22.08 -4.48
C TYR A 286 10.52 -23.44 -3.80
N ASP A 287 9.74 -23.58 -2.72
CA ASP A 287 9.50 -24.89 -2.07
C ASP A 287 8.35 -25.65 -2.76
N ALA A 288 8.00 -26.82 -2.22
CA ALA A 288 6.92 -27.64 -2.75
C ALA A 288 5.54 -26.99 -2.64
N SER A 289 5.40 -25.99 -1.78
CA SER A 289 4.17 -25.20 -1.59
C SER A 289 4.13 -23.91 -2.44
N ASP A 290 5.05 -23.75 -3.39
CA ASP A 290 5.21 -22.56 -4.25
C ASP A 290 5.57 -21.27 -3.49
N ARG A 291 6.15 -21.38 -2.29
CA ARG A 291 6.64 -20.25 -1.51
C ARG A 291 8.11 -19.99 -1.83
N ILE A 292 8.49 -18.71 -1.91
CA ILE A 292 9.89 -18.33 -2.11
C ILE A 292 10.73 -18.75 -0.90
N THR A 293 11.80 -19.50 -1.14
CA THR A 293 12.73 -19.91 -0.08
C THR A 293 14.00 -19.07 -0.08
N HIS A 294 14.52 -18.76 -1.23
CA HIS A 294 15.70 -17.90 -1.37
C HIS A 294 15.79 -17.31 -2.77
N ARG A 295 16.59 -16.27 -2.88
CA ARG A 295 16.90 -15.57 -4.11
C ARG A 295 18.40 -15.43 -4.25
N THR A 296 18.91 -15.55 -5.46
CA THR A 296 20.33 -15.32 -5.78
C THR A 296 20.47 -14.25 -6.86
N VAL A 297 21.53 -13.48 -6.80
CA VAL A 297 21.88 -12.49 -7.82
C VAL A 297 23.29 -12.78 -8.30
N ASN A 298 23.45 -13.04 -9.59
CA ASN A 298 24.73 -13.48 -10.21
C ASN A 298 25.41 -14.64 -9.46
N GLY A 299 24.60 -15.57 -8.94
CA GLY A 299 25.06 -16.71 -8.17
C GLY A 299 25.32 -16.46 -6.68
N GLU A 300 25.32 -15.22 -6.23
CA GLU A 300 25.51 -14.87 -4.83
C GLU A 300 24.15 -14.85 -4.10
N PRO A 301 24.09 -15.39 -2.86
CA PRO A 301 22.87 -15.35 -2.07
C PRO A 301 22.40 -13.91 -1.81
N ALA A 302 21.12 -13.62 -2.04
CA ALA A 302 20.49 -12.35 -1.70
C ALA A 302 19.64 -12.51 -0.44
N GLU A 303 18.39 -12.93 -0.53
CA GLU A 303 17.54 -13.12 0.64
C GLU A 303 17.19 -14.58 0.87
N GLN A 304 16.83 -14.90 2.13
CA GLN A 304 16.29 -16.20 2.54
C GLN A 304 14.98 -15.99 3.31
N TRP A 305 13.98 -16.81 3.01
CA TRP A 305 12.67 -16.82 3.68
C TRP A 305 12.48 -18.13 4.44
N ARG A 306 11.95 -18.04 5.64
CA ARG A 306 11.60 -19.19 6.46
C ARG A 306 10.14 -19.15 6.90
N TYR A 307 9.51 -20.30 6.95
CA TYR A 307 8.10 -20.45 7.27
C TYR A 307 7.92 -21.43 8.45
N ASN A 308 6.85 -21.25 9.23
CA ASN A 308 6.48 -22.18 10.29
C ASN A 308 5.63 -23.34 9.75
N ASP A 309 5.21 -24.24 10.63
CA ASP A 309 4.39 -25.40 10.29
C ASP A 309 3.00 -25.02 9.74
N HIS A 310 2.51 -23.82 10.05
CA HIS A 310 1.27 -23.28 9.47
C HIS A 310 1.46 -22.71 8.07
N GLY A 311 2.69 -22.58 7.60
CA GLY A 311 3.02 -21.95 6.34
C GLY A 311 3.13 -20.42 6.39
N TRP A 312 3.17 -19.83 7.57
CA TRP A 312 3.34 -18.39 7.75
C TRP A 312 4.81 -18.01 7.78
N LEU A 313 5.12 -16.85 7.20
CA LEU A 313 6.48 -16.33 7.16
C LEU A 313 6.97 -15.95 8.55
N THR A 314 8.08 -16.53 9.00
CA THR A 314 8.66 -16.27 10.32
C THR A 314 9.91 -15.43 10.27
N GLU A 315 10.71 -15.54 9.21
CA GLU A 315 11.97 -14.81 9.09
C GLU A 315 12.30 -14.54 7.63
N ILE A 316 12.79 -13.32 7.36
CA ILE A 316 13.52 -12.96 6.15
C ILE A 316 14.88 -12.44 6.57
N SER A 317 15.95 -12.89 5.92
CA SER A 317 17.32 -12.46 6.23
C SER A 317 18.14 -12.25 4.98
N HIS A 318 19.11 -11.35 5.06
CA HIS A 318 20.13 -11.13 4.02
C HIS A 318 21.41 -10.51 4.60
N LEU A 319 22.39 -10.29 3.75
CA LEU A 319 23.59 -9.53 4.07
C LEU A 319 23.49 -8.15 3.40
N SER A 320 23.68 -7.10 4.19
CA SER A 320 23.76 -5.70 3.75
C SER A 320 25.12 -5.15 4.17
N GLU A 321 25.98 -4.81 3.23
CA GLU A 321 27.35 -4.36 3.52
C GLU A 321 28.10 -5.33 4.47
N GLY A 322 27.88 -6.64 4.31
CA GLY A 322 28.41 -7.69 5.16
C GLY A 322 27.67 -7.91 6.47
N HIS A 323 26.83 -6.98 6.92
CA HIS A 323 26.02 -7.12 8.13
C HIS A 323 24.84 -8.07 7.88
N ARG A 324 24.60 -8.98 8.81
CA ARG A 324 23.40 -9.82 8.76
C ARG A 324 22.21 -9.02 9.28
N VAL A 325 21.27 -8.74 8.39
CA VAL A 325 20.03 -8.04 8.73
C VAL A 325 18.86 -9.00 8.55
N ALA A 326 18.03 -9.10 9.57
CA ALA A 326 16.91 -10.01 9.57
C ALA A 326 15.64 -9.33 10.10
N VAL A 327 14.50 -9.82 9.62
CA VAL A 327 13.16 -9.44 10.10
C VAL A 327 12.47 -10.72 10.57
N HIS A 328 11.99 -10.70 11.80
CA HIS A 328 11.30 -11.82 12.42
C HIS A 328 9.84 -11.46 12.67
N TYR A 329 8.93 -12.40 12.39
CA TYR A 329 7.50 -12.22 12.55
C TYR A 329 6.91 -13.17 13.59
N GLY A 330 6.02 -12.65 14.43
CA GLY A 330 5.25 -13.42 15.39
C GLY A 330 3.76 -13.34 15.10
N TYR A 331 3.04 -14.42 15.34
CA TYR A 331 1.60 -14.54 15.07
C TYR A 331 0.85 -15.05 16.28
N ASN A 332 -0.42 -14.67 16.41
CA ASN A 332 -1.34 -15.28 17.36
C ASN A 332 -1.95 -16.57 16.77
N ARG A 333 -2.76 -17.27 17.57
CA ARG A 333 -3.40 -18.52 17.14
C ARG A 333 -4.36 -18.35 15.96
N LYS A 334 -4.83 -17.12 15.71
CA LYS A 334 -5.74 -16.78 14.60
C LYS A 334 -4.99 -16.33 13.33
N GLY A 335 -3.66 -16.43 13.32
CA GLY A 335 -2.83 -16.07 12.19
C GLY A 335 -2.60 -14.56 12.01
N ARG A 336 -2.99 -13.73 12.98
CA ARG A 336 -2.72 -12.29 12.92
C ARG A 336 -1.30 -11.99 13.36
N LEU A 337 -0.67 -11.05 12.68
CA LEU A 337 0.66 -10.56 13.02
C LEU A 337 0.63 -9.83 14.36
N THR A 338 1.29 -10.37 15.38
CA THR A 338 1.38 -9.76 16.71
C THR A 338 2.70 -9.08 16.98
N GLY A 339 3.74 -9.39 16.21
CA GLY A 339 5.04 -8.80 16.42
C GLY A 339 5.93 -8.85 15.20
N GLU A 340 6.77 -7.84 15.07
CA GLU A 340 7.84 -7.74 14.09
C GLU A 340 9.11 -7.30 14.80
N ARG A 341 10.21 -8.01 14.60
CA ARG A 341 11.51 -7.69 15.18
C ARG A 341 12.56 -7.57 14.08
N GLN A 342 13.26 -6.45 14.05
CA GLN A 342 14.34 -6.16 13.12
C GLN A 342 15.67 -6.24 13.86
N THR A 343 16.64 -6.94 13.29
CA THR A 343 17.96 -7.12 13.91
C THR A 343 19.07 -6.86 12.91
N VAL A 344 20.16 -6.25 13.38
CA VAL A 344 21.41 -6.05 12.63
C VAL A 344 22.56 -6.60 13.44
N HIS A 345 23.35 -7.50 12.85
CA HIS A 345 24.52 -8.12 13.47
C HIS A 345 25.82 -7.70 12.80
N HIS A 346 26.87 -7.53 13.60
CA HIS A 346 28.19 -7.18 13.10
C HIS A 346 28.73 -8.26 12.16
N PRO A 347 29.37 -7.90 11.02
CA PRO A 347 29.78 -8.86 10.01
C PRO A 347 30.86 -9.83 10.48
N GLU A 348 31.76 -9.43 11.37
CA GLU A 348 32.89 -10.24 11.83
C GLU A 348 32.64 -10.91 13.18
N THR A 349 32.08 -10.18 14.14
CA THR A 349 31.86 -10.67 15.52
C THR A 349 30.52 -11.36 15.73
N GLY A 350 29.53 -11.10 14.86
CA GLY A 350 28.16 -11.57 15.03
C GLY A 350 27.42 -10.90 16.18
N GLU A 351 28.00 -9.86 16.80
CA GLU A 351 27.38 -9.10 17.88
C GLU A 351 26.14 -8.35 17.39
N LEU A 352 25.09 -8.31 18.20
CA LEU A 352 23.89 -7.54 17.93
C LEU A 352 24.18 -6.03 18.03
N LEU A 353 24.08 -5.32 16.90
CA LEU A 353 24.30 -3.87 16.83
C LEU A 353 23.02 -3.07 16.99
N TRP A 354 21.90 -3.58 16.47
CA TRP A 354 20.61 -2.93 16.50
C TRP A 354 19.50 -3.95 16.59
N GLN A 355 18.50 -3.62 17.38
CA GLN A 355 17.26 -4.36 17.49
C GLN A 355 16.10 -3.39 17.65
N HIS A 356 15.05 -3.61 16.89
CA HIS A 356 13.78 -2.90 17.02
C HIS A 356 12.63 -3.89 16.99
N GLU A 357 11.73 -3.81 17.94
CA GLU A 357 10.57 -4.69 18.04
C GLU A 357 9.30 -3.87 18.13
N THR A 358 8.31 -4.24 17.35
CA THR A 358 6.96 -3.71 17.41
C THR A 358 5.98 -4.81 17.76
N LYS A 359 5.02 -4.51 18.63
CA LYS A 359 3.96 -5.43 19.04
C LYS A 359 2.60 -4.82 18.78
N HIS A 360 1.71 -5.61 18.22
CA HIS A 360 0.32 -5.26 17.97
C HIS A 360 -0.60 -6.13 18.83
N THR A 361 -1.59 -5.49 19.44
CA THR A 361 -2.63 -6.19 20.19
C THR A 361 -3.99 -5.90 19.55
N TYR A 362 -4.81 -6.93 19.45
CA TYR A 362 -6.14 -6.84 18.87
C TYR A 362 -7.18 -6.89 19.98
N ASN A 363 -8.26 -6.10 19.85
CA ASN A 363 -9.38 -6.15 20.78
C ASN A 363 -10.27 -7.38 20.52
N GLU A 364 -11.32 -7.56 21.31
CA GLU A 364 -12.27 -8.66 21.18
C GLU A 364 -13.01 -8.70 19.83
N GLN A 365 -13.12 -7.53 19.18
CA GLN A 365 -13.74 -7.38 17.88
C GLN A 365 -12.77 -7.58 16.72
N GLY A 366 -11.50 -7.85 17.01
CA GLY A 366 -10.48 -8.10 16.01
C GLY A 366 -9.79 -6.88 15.42
N LEU A 367 -10.02 -5.68 15.96
CA LEU A 367 -9.34 -4.48 15.53
C LEU A 367 -7.97 -4.36 16.20
N ALA A 368 -6.95 -3.97 15.43
CA ALA A 368 -5.65 -3.59 15.95
C ALA A 368 -5.77 -2.23 16.65
N ASN A 369 -5.99 -2.23 17.95
CA ASN A 369 -6.21 -1.02 18.71
C ASN A 369 -5.03 -0.60 19.59
N ARG A 370 -4.02 -1.45 19.74
CA ARG A 370 -2.88 -1.22 20.61
C ARG A 370 -1.58 -1.57 19.92
N PHE A 371 -0.63 -0.65 20.00
CA PHE A 371 0.69 -0.76 19.40
C PHE A 371 1.76 -0.41 20.44
N GLN A 372 2.83 -1.17 20.48
CA GLN A 372 3.98 -0.89 21.32
C GLN A 372 5.28 -1.06 20.53
N ALA A 373 6.12 -0.03 20.54
CA ALA A 373 7.45 -0.06 19.95
C ALA A 373 8.51 -0.07 21.07
N ASP A 374 9.39 -1.08 21.08
CA ASP A 374 10.44 -1.26 22.06
C ASP A 374 9.96 -1.05 23.51
N SER A 375 10.59 -0.13 24.26
CA SER A 375 10.25 0.21 25.64
C SER A 375 9.24 1.35 25.78
N LEU A 376 8.68 1.85 24.68
CA LEU A 376 7.67 2.89 24.71
C LEU A 376 6.41 2.39 25.41
N PRO A 377 5.72 3.23 26.20
CA PRO A 377 4.36 2.89 26.65
C PRO A 377 3.44 2.58 25.46
N PRO A 378 2.48 1.66 25.63
CA PRO A 378 1.60 1.32 24.53
C PRO A 378 0.82 2.51 24.00
N VAL A 379 0.74 2.62 22.69
CA VAL A 379 -0.16 3.52 21.98
C VAL A 379 -1.50 2.82 21.82
N GLU A 380 -2.56 3.35 22.38
CA GLU A 380 -3.90 2.83 22.27
C GLU A 380 -4.77 3.79 21.48
N TRP A 381 -5.43 3.27 20.45
CA TRP A 381 -6.36 4.01 19.62
C TRP A 381 -7.77 3.81 20.13
N LEU A 382 -8.44 4.91 20.42
CA LEU A 382 -9.87 4.93 20.77
C LEU A 382 -10.67 5.08 19.50
N THR A 383 -11.63 4.19 19.31
CA THR A 383 -12.44 4.13 18.10
C THR A 383 -13.94 4.13 18.42
N TYR A 384 -14.75 4.52 17.47
CA TYR A 384 -16.20 4.43 17.51
C TYR A 384 -16.74 3.88 16.18
N GLY A 385 -17.99 3.43 16.17
CA GLY A 385 -18.62 2.89 14.97
C GLY A 385 -17.80 1.74 14.35
N SER A 386 -17.64 1.78 13.05
CA SER A 386 -16.90 0.75 12.29
C SER A 386 -15.36 0.90 12.35
N GLY A 387 -14.83 1.48 13.40
CA GLY A 387 -13.41 1.63 13.64
C GLY A 387 -12.86 3.03 13.34
N TYR A 388 -13.70 4.05 13.32
CA TYR A 388 -13.27 5.43 13.15
C TYR A 388 -12.58 5.97 14.40
N LEU A 389 -11.49 6.70 14.22
CA LEU A 389 -10.68 7.21 15.32
C LEU A 389 -11.41 8.31 16.11
N ALA A 390 -11.48 8.15 17.42
CA ALA A 390 -11.98 9.15 18.38
C ALA A 390 -10.85 9.76 19.21
N GLY A 391 -9.71 9.09 19.36
CA GLY A 391 -8.60 9.59 20.14
C GLY A 391 -7.44 8.62 20.23
N MET A 392 -6.40 9.06 20.94
CA MET A 392 -5.18 8.27 21.19
C MET A 392 -4.73 8.45 22.63
N LYS A 393 -4.35 7.35 23.25
CA LYS A 393 -3.66 7.34 24.55
C LYS A 393 -2.22 6.85 24.38
N LEU A 394 -1.33 7.43 25.16
CA LEU A 394 0.02 6.90 25.37
C LEU A 394 0.10 6.35 26.81
N GLY A 395 0.17 5.03 26.96
CA GLY A 395 -0.07 4.37 28.25
C GLY A 395 -1.48 4.68 28.74
N ASP A 396 -1.59 5.26 29.93
CA ASP A 396 -2.88 5.67 30.49
C ASP A 396 -3.24 7.16 30.26
N THR A 397 -2.36 7.89 29.60
CA THR A 397 -2.50 9.34 29.38
C THR A 397 -3.15 9.62 28.03
N PRO A 398 -4.35 10.20 27.96
CA PRO A 398 -4.92 10.70 26.71
C PRO A 398 -4.07 11.85 26.16
N LEU A 399 -3.69 11.76 24.88
CA LEU A 399 -2.89 12.81 24.23
C LEU A 399 -3.65 13.55 23.14
N VAL A 400 -4.39 12.84 22.30
CA VAL A 400 -5.09 13.41 21.16
C VAL A 400 -6.55 12.99 21.19
N GLU A 401 -7.43 13.95 20.94
CA GLU A 401 -8.86 13.74 20.80
C GLU A 401 -9.34 14.28 19.45
N TYR A 402 -10.20 13.52 18.79
CA TYR A 402 -10.83 13.89 17.53
C TYR A 402 -12.31 14.06 17.69
N THR A 403 -12.84 15.14 17.14
CA THR A 403 -14.27 15.31 16.88
C THR A 403 -14.50 15.11 15.39
N ARG A 404 -15.48 14.28 15.04
CA ARG A 404 -15.81 13.96 13.67
C ARG A 404 -17.25 14.29 13.36
N ASP A 405 -17.51 14.68 12.12
CA ASP A 405 -18.85 14.86 11.60
C ASP A 405 -19.52 13.51 11.28
N ARG A 406 -20.76 13.54 10.80
CA ARG A 406 -21.51 12.33 10.45
C ARG A 406 -20.96 11.57 9.24
N LEU A 407 -20.11 12.18 8.43
CA LEU A 407 -19.33 11.53 7.37
C LEU A 407 -17.98 11.01 7.86
N HIS A 408 -17.75 11.04 9.17
CA HIS A 408 -16.52 10.58 9.83
C HIS A 408 -15.27 11.40 9.45
N ARG A 409 -15.46 12.62 8.94
CA ARG A 409 -14.35 13.55 8.66
C ARG A 409 -13.92 14.25 9.95
N GLU A 410 -12.62 14.45 10.10
CA GLU A 410 -12.05 15.16 11.23
C GLU A 410 -12.47 16.66 11.19
N THR A 411 -13.20 17.11 12.20
CA THR A 411 -13.59 18.53 12.33
C THR A 411 -12.80 19.24 13.39
N VAL A 412 -12.39 18.57 14.45
CA VAL A 412 -11.55 19.12 15.53
C VAL A 412 -10.51 18.11 15.95
N ARG A 413 -9.28 18.57 16.11
CA ARG A 413 -8.18 17.82 16.73
C ARG A 413 -7.66 18.59 17.94
N SER A 414 -7.68 17.97 19.11
CA SER A 414 -7.19 18.56 20.36
C SER A 414 -5.97 17.82 20.89
N PHE A 415 -5.02 18.55 21.45
CA PHE A 415 -3.80 18.05 22.08
C PHE A 415 -3.46 18.86 23.32
N GLY A 416 -2.91 18.24 24.37
CA GLY A 416 -2.37 18.92 25.52
C GLY A 416 -3.43 19.70 26.35
N ASN A 417 -4.53 19.06 26.75
CA ASN A 417 -5.63 19.70 27.49
C ASN A 417 -6.18 20.97 26.80
N ASN A 418 -6.37 20.87 25.48
CA ASN A 418 -6.81 21.97 24.60
C ASN A 418 -5.80 23.13 24.45
N ALA A 419 -4.55 22.96 24.83
CA ALA A 419 -3.48 23.90 24.49
C ALA A 419 -3.28 24.04 22.95
N TYR A 420 -3.61 22.98 22.21
CA TYR A 420 -3.68 22.94 20.75
C TYR A 420 -5.07 22.47 20.35
N GLU A 421 -5.76 23.25 19.57
CA GLU A 421 -7.04 22.89 18.98
C GLU A 421 -7.09 23.32 17.52
N LEU A 422 -7.17 22.36 16.61
CA LEU A 422 -7.25 22.57 15.18
C LEU A 422 -8.66 22.27 14.69
N THR A 423 -9.34 23.27 14.14
CA THR A 423 -10.68 23.15 13.55
C THR A 423 -10.56 23.10 12.03
N SER A 424 -11.15 22.07 11.42
CA SER A 424 -11.18 21.87 9.98
C SER A 424 -12.60 21.95 9.44
N THR A 425 -12.78 22.62 8.30
CA THR A 425 -14.04 22.68 7.57
C THR A 425 -13.87 22.14 6.16
N TYR A 426 -14.97 21.68 5.55
CA TYR A 426 -14.95 21.05 4.25
C TYR A 426 -15.95 21.69 3.31
N THR A 427 -15.64 21.68 2.02
CA THR A 427 -16.58 22.08 0.96
C THR A 427 -17.67 21.01 0.78
N HIS A 428 -18.75 21.33 0.07
CA HIS A 428 -19.79 20.35 -0.26
C HIS A 428 -19.27 19.18 -1.12
N ALA A 429 -18.18 19.38 -1.85
CA ALA A 429 -17.49 18.33 -2.59
C ALA A 429 -16.56 17.46 -1.71
N GLY A 430 -16.50 17.70 -0.40
CA GLY A 430 -15.69 16.94 0.55
C GLY A 430 -14.22 17.35 0.61
N ARG A 431 -13.84 18.48 0.01
CA ARG A 431 -12.47 18.99 0.03
C ARG A 431 -12.25 19.90 1.22
N LEU A 432 -11.02 19.90 1.74
CA LEU A 432 -10.63 20.75 2.86
C LEU A 432 -10.80 22.24 2.49
N GLN A 433 -11.62 22.97 3.24
CA GLN A 433 -11.90 24.39 3.01
C GLN A 433 -11.07 25.30 3.90
N SER A 434 -10.95 24.96 5.18
CA SER A 434 -10.17 25.75 6.13
C SER A 434 -9.61 24.89 7.24
N GLN A 435 -8.51 25.36 7.80
CA GLN A 435 -7.93 24.86 9.06
C GLN A 435 -7.60 26.07 9.94
N HIS A 436 -8.20 26.15 11.11
CA HIS A 436 -7.99 27.22 12.08
C HIS A 436 -7.44 26.66 13.38
N LEU A 437 -6.29 27.19 13.77
CA LEU A 437 -5.64 26.85 15.03
C LEU A 437 -5.94 27.95 16.07
N ASN A 438 -6.13 27.57 17.29
CA ASN A 438 -6.38 28.52 18.37
C ASN A 438 -5.27 29.56 18.60
N SER A 439 -4.12 29.41 17.97
CA SER A 439 -2.99 30.38 18.00
C SER A 439 -2.93 31.34 16.81
N LEU A 440 -3.80 31.23 15.82
CA LEU A 440 -3.88 32.05 14.61
C LEU A 440 -2.69 31.98 13.63
N VAL A 441 -1.49 31.63 14.10
CA VAL A 441 -0.27 31.65 13.27
C VAL A 441 -0.30 30.67 12.09
N TYR A 442 -1.00 29.56 12.27
CA TYR A 442 -1.11 28.48 11.28
C TYR A 442 -2.48 28.38 10.63
N ASP A 443 -3.31 29.41 10.77
CA ASP A 443 -4.61 29.45 10.11
C ASP A 443 -4.44 29.41 8.59
N ARG A 444 -5.25 28.59 7.92
CA ARG A 444 -5.21 28.43 6.47
C ARG A 444 -6.61 28.32 5.88
N ASP A 445 -6.80 28.98 4.75
CA ASP A 445 -7.95 28.84 3.90
C ASP A 445 -7.51 28.31 2.52
N TYR A 446 -8.23 27.32 2.03
CA TYR A 446 -7.90 26.61 0.80
C TYR A 446 -8.89 26.95 -0.30
N GLY A 447 -8.36 27.31 -1.47
CA GLY A 447 -9.17 27.57 -2.66
C GLY A 447 -8.93 26.49 -3.71
N TRP A 448 -10.02 25.97 -4.28
CA TRP A 448 -10.00 24.91 -5.27
C TRP A 448 -10.58 25.38 -6.59
N ASN A 449 -10.03 24.92 -7.73
CA ASN A 449 -10.62 25.16 -9.03
C ASN A 449 -11.76 24.16 -9.33
N ASP A 450 -12.41 24.32 -10.45
CA ASP A 450 -13.52 23.43 -10.85
C ASP A 450 -13.12 21.99 -11.12
N ASN A 451 -11.85 21.74 -11.43
CA ASN A 451 -11.31 20.37 -11.59
C ASN A 451 -10.89 19.73 -10.27
N GLY A 452 -10.94 20.48 -9.18
CA GLY A 452 -10.56 20.00 -7.87
C GLY A 452 -9.06 20.07 -7.58
N ASP A 453 -8.32 20.87 -8.32
CA ASP A 453 -6.93 21.20 -8.01
C ASP A 453 -6.87 22.34 -7.00
N LEU A 454 -5.91 22.27 -6.08
CA LEU A 454 -5.67 23.31 -5.08
C LEU A 454 -4.97 24.49 -5.74
N VAL A 455 -5.66 25.63 -5.85
CA VAL A 455 -5.14 26.82 -6.55
C VAL A 455 -4.70 27.94 -5.61
N ARG A 456 -5.10 27.89 -4.34
CA ARG A 456 -4.74 28.92 -3.37
C ARG A 456 -4.68 28.39 -1.95
N ILE A 457 -3.67 28.83 -1.21
CA ILE A 457 -3.57 28.66 0.24
C ILE A 457 -3.36 30.05 0.84
N SER A 458 -4.32 30.54 1.61
CA SER A 458 -4.24 31.82 2.30
C SER A 458 -3.94 31.61 3.77
N GLY A 459 -2.93 32.29 4.28
CA GLY A 459 -2.57 32.29 5.70
C GLY A 459 -2.43 33.69 6.23
N PRO A 460 -2.16 33.88 7.54
CA PRO A 460 -2.03 35.22 8.17
C PRO A 460 -0.84 36.01 7.66
N ARG A 461 0.23 35.33 7.22
CA ARG A 461 1.48 35.97 6.79
C ARG A 461 1.60 36.11 5.29
N GLN A 462 1.06 35.18 4.53
CA GLN A 462 1.20 35.11 3.09
C GLN A 462 0.07 34.32 2.44
N THR A 463 -0.14 34.59 1.15
CA THR A 463 -1.01 33.79 0.29
C THR A 463 -0.18 33.20 -0.83
N ARG A 464 -0.36 31.92 -1.11
CA ARG A 464 0.24 31.24 -2.28
C ARG A 464 -0.82 30.89 -3.29
N GLU A 465 -0.56 31.22 -4.54
CA GLU A 465 -1.42 30.88 -5.67
C GLU A 465 -0.67 29.94 -6.62
N TYR A 466 -1.35 28.92 -7.11
CA TYR A 466 -0.77 27.88 -7.96
C TYR A 466 -1.39 27.89 -9.33
N GLY A 467 -0.54 27.88 -10.37
CA GLY A 467 -0.94 27.76 -11.76
C GLY A 467 -0.64 26.36 -12.29
N TYR A 468 -1.59 25.79 -13.03
CA TYR A 468 -1.47 24.45 -13.58
C TYR A 468 -1.61 24.42 -15.09
N SER A 469 -0.94 23.46 -15.74
CA SER A 469 -1.16 23.13 -17.14
C SER A 469 -2.50 22.44 -17.37
N ALA A 470 -2.87 22.25 -18.62
CA ALA A 470 -4.05 21.47 -19.01
C ALA A 470 -4.01 20.01 -18.53
N THR A 471 -2.82 19.47 -18.24
CA THR A 471 -2.61 18.12 -17.72
C THR A 471 -2.51 18.07 -16.18
N GLY A 472 -2.72 19.21 -15.51
CA GLY A 472 -2.64 19.28 -14.03
C GLY A 472 -1.22 19.38 -13.48
N ARG A 473 -0.23 19.68 -14.29
CA ARG A 473 1.15 19.89 -13.83
C ARG A 473 1.30 21.29 -13.26
N LEU A 474 2.06 21.43 -12.16
CA LEU A 474 2.37 22.73 -11.58
C LEU A 474 3.25 23.53 -12.53
N GLU A 475 2.78 24.69 -12.98
CA GLU A 475 3.52 25.61 -13.88
C GLU A 475 4.04 26.84 -13.18
N SER A 476 3.41 27.29 -12.10
CA SER A 476 3.86 28.46 -11.37
C SER A 476 3.37 28.50 -9.94
N VAL A 477 4.15 29.16 -9.11
CA VAL A 477 3.78 29.50 -7.73
C VAL A 477 3.97 31.00 -7.54
N ARG A 478 2.91 31.70 -7.12
CA ARG A 478 2.94 33.11 -6.77
C ARG A 478 2.76 33.27 -5.27
N THR A 479 3.72 33.91 -4.62
CA THR A 479 3.68 34.22 -3.20
C THR A 479 3.36 35.70 -3.00
N LEU A 480 2.28 35.98 -2.28
CA LEU A 480 1.81 37.31 -1.95
C LEU A 480 1.92 37.56 -0.45
N ALA A 481 2.63 38.61 -0.04
CA ALA A 481 2.74 39.10 1.32
C ALA A 481 2.69 40.64 1.30
N PRO A 482 2.58 41.36 2.44
CA PRO A 482 2.36 42.81 2.45
C PRO A 482 3.32 43.63 1.59
N ASP A 483 4.57 43.25 1.48
CA ASP A 483 5.58 43.92 0.63
C ASP A 483 6.27 42.95 -0.34
N LEU A 484 5.62 41.85 -0.68
CA LEU A 484 6.21 40.78 -1.48
C LEU A 484 5.19 40.25 -2.51
N ASP A 485 5.58 40.27 -3.77
CA ASP A 485 4.88 39.61 -4.87
C ASP A 485 5.91 38.89 -5.74
N ILE A 486 6.08 37.61 -5.54
CA ILE A 486 7.05 36.81 -6.28
C ILE A 486 6.34 35.65 -6.98
N ARG A 487 6.57 35.53 -8.30
CA ARG A 487 6.13 34.39 -9.09
C ARG A 487 7.33 33.57 -9.53
N ILE A 488 7.29 32.27 -9.24
CA ILE A 488 8.30 31.31 -9.67
C ILE A 488 7.66 30.40 -10.71
N PRO A 489 8.13 30.46 -11.99
CA PRO A 489 7.63 29.57 -13.03
C PRO A 489 8.36 28.24 -13.02
N TYR A 490 7.66 27.18 -13.44
CA TYR A 490 8.20 25.84 -13.63
C TYR A 490 7.91 25.37 -15.07
N ALA A 491 8.94 25.06 -15.82
CA ALA A 491 8.82 24.49 -17.15
C ALA A 491 9.12 23.01 -17.14
N SER A 492 8.39 22.25 -17.92
CA SER A 492 8.64 20.82 -18.12
C SER A 492 8.55 20.45 -19.59
N ASP A 493 9.28 19.40 -19.99
CA ASP A 493 9.13 18.82 -21.31
C ASP A 493 7.79 18.04 -21.42
N PRO A 494 7.38 17.61 -22.61
CA PRO A 494 6.13 16.89 -22.77
C PRO A 494 6.00 15.63 -21.90
N ALA A 495 7.08 14.93 -21.60
CA ALA A 495 7.09 13.73 -20.75
C ALA A 495 7.18 14.03 -19.23
N GLY A 496 7.23 15.32 -18.84
CA GLY A 496 7.22 15.74 -17.44
C GLY A 496 8.60 15.96 -16.81
N ASN A 497 9.68 15.98 -17.58
CA ASN A 497 11.00 16.31 -17.08
C ASN A 497 11.17 17.83 -16.97
N LEU A 498 11.76 18.31 -15.87
CA LEU A 498 12.03 19.73 -15.68
C LEU A 498 12.98 20.27 -16.75
N LEU A 499 12.63 21.42 -17.29
CA LEU A 499 13.43 22.19 -18.23
C LEU A 499 13.81 23.53 -17.59
N PRO A 500 14.90 24.17 -18.08
CA PRO A 500 15.13 25.59 -17.80
C PRO A 500 13.94 26.41 -18.26
N ASP A 501 13.35 27.16 -17.35
CA ASP A 501 12.19 28.02 -17.72
C ASP A 501 12.62 29.14 -18.68
N PRO A 502 11.88 29.38 -19.79
CA PRO A 502 12.22 30.40 -20.76
C PRO A 502 12.24 31.83 -20.20
N GLU A 503 11.46 32.13 -19.16
CA GLU A 503 11.46 33.43 -18.50
C GLU A 503 12.74 33.67 -17.71
N LEU A 504 13.26 32.64 -17.08
CA LEU A 504 14.48 32.68 -16.27
C LEU A 504 15.75 32.38 -17.07
N HIS A 505 15.64 31.60 -18.14
CA HIS A 505 16.74 31.11 -18.97
C HIS A 505 16.41 31.27 -20.45
N PRO A 506 16.33 32.52 -20.97
CA PRO A 506 15.90 32.79 -22.35
C PRO A 506 16.88 32.25 -23.40
N ASP A 507 18.13 31.96 -23.04
CA ASP A 507 19.17 31.45 -23.96
C ASP A 507 19.13 29.89 -24.08
N SER A 508 18.29 29.22 -23.37
CA SER A 508 18.20 27.74 -23.43
C SER A 508 17.42 27.32 -24.69
N THR A 509 18.03 26.38 -25.43
CA THR A 509 17.41 25.78 -26.63
C THR A 509 16.88 24.37 -26.36
N LEU A 510 16.98 23.88 -25.12
CA LEU A 510 16.55 22.56 -24.74
C LEU A 510 15.03 22.45 -24.74
N THR A 511 14.48 21.48 -25.46
CA THR A 511 13.03 21.26 -25.58
C THR A 511 12.53 19.97 -24.91
N ALA A 512 13.39 18.97 -24.74
CA ALA A 512 13.04 17.70 -24.16
C ALA A 512 14.28 16.90 -23.73
N TRP A 513 14.05 15.94 -22.82
CA TRP A 513 15.00 14.89 -22.44
C TRP A 513 14.48 13.55 -22.99
N PRO A 514 14.96 13.06 -24.15
CA PRO A 514 14.34 11.91 -24.83
C PRO A 514 14.30 10.62 -24.03
N ASP A 515 15.30 10.38 -23.19
CA ASP A 515 15.42 9.20 -22.33
C ASP A 515 14.94 9.43 -20.89
N ASN A 516 14.31 10.55 -20.61
CA ASN A 516 13.90 11.01 -19.28
C ASN A 516 15.06 11.24 -18.29
N ARG A 517 16.30 11.23 -18.76
CA ARG A 517 17.49 11.50 -17.94
C ARG A 517 17.90 12.94 -18.07
N ILE A 518 17.75 13.71 -17.01
CA ILE A 518 18.24 15.07 -16.92
C ILE A 518 19.75 15.04 -16.74
N THR A 519 20.52 15.48 -17.73
CA THR A 519 21.97 15.45 -17.69
C THR A 519 22.59 16.74 -17.22
N GLU A 520 21.84 17.84 -17.22
CA GLU A 520 22.28 19.13 -16.71
C GLU A 520 21.11 20.01 -16.27
N ASP A 521 21.37 20.87 -15.29
CA ASP A 521 20.50 21.98 -14.90
C ASP A 521 21.33 23.26 -14.63
N ALA A 522 20.74 24.26 -14.03
CA ALA A 522 21.42 25.53 -13.74
C ALA A 522 22.61 25.37 -12.76
N HIS A 523 22.62 24.35 -11.93
CA HIS A 523 23.55 24.19 -10.83
C HIS A 523 24.47 22.98 -10.95
N TYR A 524 24.07 21.93 -11.69
CA TYR A 524 24.74 20.65 -11.72
C TYR A 524 24.81 20.00 -13.10
N LEU A 525 25.82 19.14 -13.27
CA LEU A 525 25.92 18.14 -14.34
C LEU A 525 25.66 16.75 -13.73
N TYR A 526 24.91 15.91 -14.42
CA TYR A 526 24.51 14.60 -13.95
C TYR A 526 24.96 13.49 -14.91
N ARG A 527 25.38 12.36 -14.35
CA ARG A 527 25.70 11.14 -15.10
C ARG A 527 24.96 9.94 -14.53
N TYR A 528 24.55 9.06 -15.41
CA TYR A 528 23.78 7.84 -15.10
C TYR A 528 24.51 6.60 -15.61
N ASP A 529 24.23 5.44 -14.99
CA ASP A 529 24.70 4.15 -15.44
C ASP A 529 23.70 3.46 -16.41
N GLU A 530 24.02 2.23 -16.82
CA GLU A 530 23.18 1.44 -17.71
C GLU A 530 21.81 1.06 -17.10
N TYR A 531 21.69 1.08 -15.78
CA TYR A 531 20.42 0.84 -15.07
C TYR A 531 19.58 2.10 -14.89
N GLY A 532 20.04 3.24 -15.41
CA GLY A 532 19.35 4.52 -15.22
C GLY A 532 19.50 5.14 -13.85
N ARG A 533 20.47 4.70 -13.06
CA ARG A 533 20.76 5.25 -11.72
C ARG A 533 21.73 6.41 -11.81
N LEU A 534 21.47 7.45 -11.01
CA LEU A 534 22.41 8.58 -10.89
C LEU A 534 23.71 8.12 -10.23
N THR A 535 24.84 8.22 -10.93
CA THR A 535 26.15 7.81 -10.43
C THR A 535 27.02 8.97 -10.04
N GLU A 536 26.87 10.12 -10.69
CA GLU A 536 27.71 11.30 -10.45
C GLU A 536 26.91 12.58 -10.63
N LYS A 537 27.16 13.53 -9.75
CA LYS A 537 26.62 14.88 -9.82
C LYS A 537 27.77 15.85 -9.55
N THR A 538 28.01 16.79 -10.48
CA THR A 538 29.12 17.75 -10.42
C THR A 538 28.59 19.18 -10.37
N ASP A 539 29.08 20.02 -9.45
CA ASP A 539 28.72 21.42 -9.35
C ASP A 539 29.11 22.16 -10.64
N ARG A 540 28.20 22.96 -11.20
CA ARG A 540 28.52 23.88 -12.31
C ARG A 540 29.03 25.18 -11.77
N ILE A 541 30.21 25.58 -12.29
CA ILE A 541 30.79 26.90 -11.98
C ILE A 541 30.26 27.90 -12.99
N PRO A 542 29.64 29.05 -12.59
CA PRO A 542 29.16 30.04 -13.49
C PRO A 542 30.28 30.62 -14.38
N ARG A 543 29.99 30.84 -15.65
CA ARG A 543 30.96 31.46 -16.61
C ARG A 543 31.44 32.80 -16.05
N GLY A 544 32.73 32.99 -15.98
CA GLY A 544 33.40 34.23 -15.52
C GLY A 544 33.94 34.16 -14.10
N VAL A 545 33.71 33.07 -13.37
CA VAL A 545 34.39 32.80 -12.07
C VAL A 545 35.64 31.96 -12.35
N ILE A 546 36.82 32.48 -12.00
CA ILE A 546 38.13 31.87 -12.33
C ILE A 546 38.53 30.76 -11.36
N ARG A 547 37.64 30.22 -10.55
CA ARG A 547 37.98 29.16 -9.58
C ARG A 547 37.42 27.82 -10.00
N THR A 548 38.16 27.07 -10.79
CA THR A 548 37.93 25.65 -11.04
C THR A 548 38.17 24.76 -9.81
N ASP A 549 38.77 25.32 -8.77
CA ASP A 549 39.19 24.58 -7.58
C ASP A 549 38.08 24.38 -6.57
N ASP A 550 36.91 25.04 -6.73
CA ASP A 550 35.77 24.95 -5.81
C ASP A 550 34.72 23.91 -6.28
N GLU A 551 34.95 23.25 -7.40
CA GLU A 551 34.04 22.25 -7.95
C GLU A 551 33.96 21.03 -7.01
N ARG A 552 32.72 20.65 -6.67
CA ARG A 552 32.42 19.48 -5.86
C ARG A 552 31.79 18.40 -6.74
N THR A 553 32.22 17.18 -6.52
CA THR A 553 31.67 16.01 -7.22
C THR A 553 31.05 15.07 -6.22
N HIS A 554 29.81 14.68 -6.50
CA HIS A 554 29.03 13.72 -5.69
C HIS A 554 29.04 12.39 -6.42
N HIS A 555 29.33 11.30 -5.70
CA HIS A 555 29.34 9.95 -6.23
C HIS A 555 28.34 9.07 -5.49
N TYR A 556 27.61 8.26 -6.25
CA TYR A 556 26.53 7.40 -5.75
C TYR A 556 26.80 5.96 -6.18
N HIS A 557 26.79 5.03 -5.24
CA HIS A 557 26.99 3.59 -5.49
C HIS A 557 25.78 2.81 -4.96
N TYR A 558 25.41 1.78 -5.73
CA TYR A 558 24.19 1.03 -5.49
C TYR A 558 24.48 -0.47 -5.31
N ASP A 559 23.58 -1.16 -4.61
CA ASP A 559 23.58 -2.61 -4.53
C ASP A 559 22.89 -3.24 -5.77
N SER A 560 22.81 -4.55 -5.79
CA SER A 560 22.18 -5.32 -6.89
C SER A 560 20.66 -5.12 -7.00
N GLN A 561 20.03 -4.48 -6.02
CA GLN A 561 18.62 -4.13 -6.02
C GLN A 561 18.37 -2.63 -6.25
N HIS A 562 19.41 -1.93 -6.76
CA HIS A 562 19.32 -0.51 -7.10
C HIS A 562 19.08 0.42 -5.89
N ARG A 563 19.47 -0.01 -4.69
CA ARG A 563 19.42 0.80 -3.47
C ARG A 563 20.77 1.50 -3.26
N LEU A 564 20.72 2.78 -2.89
CA LEU A 564 21.91 3.56 -2.59
C LEU A 564 22.61 3.01 -1.32
N VAL A 565 23.82 2.50 -1.44
CA VAL A 565 24.60 1.95 -0.31
C VAL A 565 25.78 2.80 0.09
N PHE A 566 26.31 3.62 -0.81
CA PHE A 566 27.44 4.49 -0.55
C PHE A 566 27.29 5.83 -1.27
N TYR A 567 27.57 6.91 -0.57
CA TYR A 567 27.61 8.27 -1.09
C TYR A 567 28.88 8.95 -0.63
N THR A 568 29.53 9.70 -1.52
CA THR A 568 30.65 10.56 -1.16
C THR A 568 30.61 11.87 -1.94
N ARG A 569 31.04 12.93 -1.29
CA ARG A 569 31.23 14.24 -1.89
C ARG A 569 32.71 14.60 -1.82
N ILE A 570 33.32 14.90 -2.95
CA ILE A 570 34.73 15.10 -3.13
C ILE A 570 34.98 16.54 -3.60
N GLN A 571 36.01 17.16 -3.05
CA GLN A 571 36.57 18.44 -3.48
C GLN A 571 38.08 18.37 -3.47
N HIS A 572 38.75 18.82 -4.50
CA HIS A 572 40.23 18.72 -4.65
C HIS A 572 40.76 17.28 -4.50
N GLU A 573 40.07 16.31 -5.06
CA GLU A 573 40.36 14.87 -4.94
C GLU A 573 40.30 14.32 -3.51
N GLU A 574 39.85 15.09 -2.53
CA GLU A 574 39.70 14.68 -1.15
C GLU A 574 38.20 14.60 -0.73
N PRO A 575 37.82 13.56 0.02
CA PRO A 575 36.42 13.42 0.47
C PRO A 575 36.09 14.46 1.52
N LEU A 576 34.95 15.15 1.34
CA LEU A 576 34.36 16.04 2.34
C LEU A 576 33.45 15.30 3.28
N VAL A 577 32.74 14.31 2.76
CA VAL A 577 31.80 13.47 3.50
C VAL A 577 31.71 12.12 2.81
N GLU A 578 31.58 11.08 3.60
CA GLU A 578 31.20 9.74 3.14
C GLU A 578 30.03 9.25 3.97
N SER A 579 29.11 8.53 3.35
CA SER A 579 28.03 7.87 4.06
C SER A 579 27.76 6.48 3.50
N ARG A 580 27.37 5.57 4.38
CA ARG A 580 27.02 4.20 4.06
C ARG A 580 25.69 3.86 4.66
N TYR A 581 24.88 3.13 3.92
CA TYR A 581 23.51 2.81 4.26
C TYR A 581 23.31 1.30 4.35
N LEU A 582 22.64 0.85 5.40
CA LEU A 582 22.24 -0.53 5.60
C LEU A 582 20.75 -0.69 5.36
N TYR A 583 20.37 -1.79 4.74
CA TYR A 583 18.98 -2.12 4.43
C TYR A 583 18.60 -3.47 5.01
N ASP A 584 17.34 -3.62 5.37
CA ASP A 584 16.77 -4.91 5.71
C ASP A 584 16.37 -5.69 4.43
N PRO A 585 15.99 -6.97 4.56
CA PRO A 585 15.59 -7.77 3.39
C PRO A 585 14.38 -7.25 2.62
N LEU A 586 13.54 -6.41 3.25
CA LEU A 586 12.40 -5.76 2.61
C LEU A 586 12.77 -4.45 1.90
N GLY A 587 14.05 -4.06 1.92
CA GLY A 587 14.53 -2.83 1.32
C GLY A 587 14.35 -1.58 2.16
N ARG A 588 13.97 -1.70 3.44
CA ARG A 588 13.87 -0.57 4.38
C ARG A 588 15.25 -0.23 4.93
N ARG A 589 15.55 1.04 5.00
CA ARG A 589 16.84 1.50 5.55
C ARG A 589 16.88 1.30 7.06
N THR A 590 17.81 0.48 7.55
CA THR A 590 17.97 0.16 8.97
C THR A 590 19.09 0.93 9.65
N GLY A 591 20.06 1.41 8.89
CA GLY A 591 21.19 2.13 9.44
C GLY A 591 21.84 3.09 8.48
N LYS A 592 22.45 4.12 9.04
CA LYS A 592 23.23 5.12 8.32
C LYS A 592 24.48 5.43 9.12
N ARG A 593 25.63 5.44 8.44
CA ARG A 593 26.93 5.82 9.01
C ARG A 593 27.50 6.95 8.17
N VAL A 594 27.83 8.08 8.80
CA VAL A 594 28.33 9.27 8.12
C VAL A 594 29.67 9.68 8.71
N TRP A 595 30.68 9.80 7.84
CA TRP A 595 32.00 10.35 8.18
C TRP A 595 32.10 11.74 7.59
N ARG A 596 32.39 12.71 8.44
CA ARG A 596 32.55 14.12 8.04
C ARG A 596 33.97 14.56 8.18
N ARG A 597 34.41 15.51 7.35
CA ARG A 597 35.73 16.10 7.42
C ARG A 597 35.85 16.96 8.68
N GLU A 598 36.86 16.67 9.51
CA GLU A 598 37.13 17.37 10.74
C GLU A 598 38.63 17.61 10.89
N ARG A 599 39.01 18.59 11.74
CA ARG A 599 40.41 18.78 12.14
C ARG A 599 40.75 17.78 13.23
N ASP A 600 41.83 17.04 13.00
CA ASP A 600 42.42 16.20 14.05
C ASP A 600 43.23 17.02 15.08
N LEU A 601 43.74 16.31 16.08
CA LEU A 601 44.55 16.94 17.13
C LEU A 601 45.87 17.60 16.62
N THR A 602 46.32 17.25 15.42
CA THR A 602 47.50 17.82 14.77
C THR A 602 47.17 19.01 13.86
N GLY A 603 45.89 19.32 13.71
CA GLY A 603 45.41 20.41 12.86
C GLY A 603 45.15 20.03 11.40
N TRP A 604 45.39 18.75 11.03
CA TRP A 604 45.07 18.24 9.69
C TRP A 604 43.57 18.00 9.51
N MET A 605 43.12 18.30 8.32
CA MET A 605 41.73 18.02 7.90
C MET A 605 41.64 16.63 7.30
N SER A 606 40.88 15.75 7.92
CA SER A 606 40.62 14.38 7.43
C SER A 606 39.21 13.96 7.77
N LEU A 607 38.73 12.85 7.19
CA LEU A 607 37.46 12.27 7.62
C LEU A 607 37.56 11.81 9.08
N SER A 608 36.47 11.95 9.80
CA SER A 608 36.34 11.50 11.19
C SER A 608 36.70 10.02 11.32
N ARG A 609 37.35 9.62 12.41
CA ARG A 609 37.71 8.21 12.65
C ARG A 609 36.48 7.35 12.96
N LYS A 610 35.50 7.94 13.67
CA LYS A 610 34.25 7.30 14.03
C LYS A 610 33.12 7.92 13.22
N PRO A 611 32.25 7.12 12.64
CA PRO A 611 31.08 7.66 11.96
C PRO A 611 30.02 8.13 12.97
N GLU A 612 29.20 9.07 12.54
CA GLU A 612 27.90 9.33 13.15
C GLU A 612 26.97 8.20 12.72
N VAL A 613 26.45 7.44 13.67
CA VAL A 613 25.57 6.29 13.39
C VAL A 613 24.14 6.65 13.73
N THR A 614 23.24 6.39 12.81
CA THR A 614 21.79 6.49 13.01
C THR A 614 21.13 5.16 12.69
N TRP A 615 20.33 4.67 13.61
CA TRP A 615 19.55 3.45 13.44
C TRP A 615 18.08 3.78 13.21
N TYR A 616 17.43 3.00 12.37
CA TYR A 616 16.05 3.17 11.98
C TYR A 616 15.22 1.92 12.28
N GLY A 617 14.09 2.10 12.95
CA GLY A 617 13.15 1.05 13.24
C GLY A 617 11.81 1.27 12.52
N TRP A 618 11.22 0.21 11.99
CA TRP A 618 10.06 0.25 11.11
C TRP A 618 8.86 -0.51 11.67
N ASP A 619 7.68 -0.01 11.34
CA ASP A 619 6.40 -0.72 11.47
C ASP A 619 5.76 -0.77 10.08
N GLY A 620 5.86 -1.92 9.41
CA GLY A 620 5.52 -2.01 7.99
C GLY A 620 6.38 -1.05 7.15
N ASP A 621 5.74 -0.18 6.39
CA ASP A 621 6.41 0.82 5.54
C ASP A 621 6.59 2.18 6.21
N ARG A 622 6.26 2.30 7.51
CA ARG A 622 6.38 3.55 8.27
C ARG A 622 7.57 3.51 9.20
N LEU A 623 8.37 4.57 9.16
CA LEU A 623 9.49 4.75 10.07
C LEU A 623 8.98 5.20 11.45
N THR A 624 9.12 4.33 12.44
CA THR A 624 8.64 4.60 13.80
C THR A 624 9.72 5.03 14.77
N THR A 625 10.97 4.65 14.54
CA THR A 625 12.06 4.93 15.47
C THR A 625 13.30 5.41 14.73
N VAL A 626 13.89 6.49 15.24
CA VAL A 626 15.21 7.00 14.82
C VAL A 626 16.09 7.08 16.05
N GLN A 627 17.17 6.32 16.07
CA GLN A 627 18.14 6.28 17.17
C GLN A 627 19.42 6.95 16.74
N THR A 628 19.75 8.07 17.36
CA THR A 628 21.04 8.76 17.18
C THR A 628 22.00 8.42 18.33
N ASP A 629 23.21 8.99 18.34
CA ASP A 629 24.16 8.80 19.42
C ASP A 629 23.67 9.36 20.76
N THR A 630 22.77 10.33 20.75
CA THR A 630 22.29 11.05 21.94
C THR A 630 20.85 10.80 22.31
N THR A 631 19.98 10.56 21.33
CA THR A 631 18.53 10.48 21.53
C THR A 631 17.88 9.37 20.73
N ARG A 632 16.76 8.89 21.25
CA ARG A 632 15.79 8.05 20.52
C ARG A 632 14.55 8.86 20.27
N ILE A 633 14.18 8.96 19.00
CA ILE A 633 12.98 9.64 18.54
C ILE A 633 11.99 8.60 18.04
N GLN A 634 10.81 8.57 18.63
CA GLN A 634 9.73 7.67 18.22
C GLN A 634 8.59 8.50 17.66
N THR A 635 8.08 8.07 16.52
CA THR A 635 7.00 8.74 15.81
C THR A 635 5.76 7.84 15.78
N VAL A 636 4.64 8.40 16.20
CA VAL A 636 3.34 7.77 16.14
C VAL A 636 2.57 8.35 14.96
N TYR A 637 2.07 7.46 14.10
CA TYR A 637 1.21 7.80 12.97
C TYR A 637 -0.23 7.41 13.25
N GLN A 638 -1.18 8.12 12.67
CA GLN A 638 -2.55 7.61 12.63
C GLN A 638 -2.58 6.28 11.87
N PRO A 639 -3.41 5.30 12.26
CA PRO A 639 -3.60 4.07 11.50
C PRO A 639 -3.90 4.37 10.02
N GLY A 640 -3.15 3.71 9.13
CA GLY A 640 -3.32 3.90 7.69
C GLY A 640 -2.84 5.24 7.14
N SER A 641 -2.09 6.06 7.88
CA SER A 641 -1.55 7.34 7.41
C SER A 641 -0.02 7.36 7.45
N PHE A 642 0.60 8.11 6.53
CA PHE A 642 2.03 8.44 6.54
C PHE A 642 2.33 9.83 7.09
N ALA A 643 1.30 10.58 7.48
CA ALA A 643 1.49 11.85 8.19
C ALA A 643 1.84 11.58 9.66
N PRO A 644 2.96 12.09 10.16
CA PRO A 644 3.32 11.92 11.56
C PRO A 644 2.37 12.71 12.46
N LEU A 645 2.05 12.13 13.62
CA LEU A 645 1.12 12.74 14.58
C LEU A 645 1.83 13.16 15.88
N ILE A 646 2.51 12.23 16.52
CA ILE A 646 3.19 12.44 17.81
C ILE A 646 4.66 12.07 17.70
N ARG A 647 5.50 12.94 18.25
CA ARG A 647 6.94 12.70 18.42
C ARG A 647 7.22 12.49 19.91
N ILE A 648 7.90 11.40 20.22
CA ILE A 648 8.36 11.09 21.56
C ILE A 648 9.88 11.01 21.54
N GLU A 649 10.53 11.90 22.25
CA GLU A 649 11.99 11.98 22.34
C GLU A 649 12.46 11.54 23.73
N THR A 650 13.40 10.61 23.77
CA THR A 650 14.03 10.12 24.99
C THR A 650 15.55 10.22 24.84
N GLU A 651 16.22 10.81 25.83
CA GLU A 651 17.68 10.81 25.83
C GLU A 651 18.25 9.42 26.09
N ASN A 652 19.37 9.07 25.48
CA ASN A 652 19.97 7.75 25.62
C ASN A 652 20.37 7.47 27.10
N GLY A 653 20.80 8.48 27.83
CA GLY A 653 21.09 8.36 29.26
C GLY A 653 19.86 7.94 30.09
N GLU A 654 18.66 8.40 29.73
CA GLU A 654 17.42 7.98 30.35
C GLU A 654 17.06 6.53 29.99
N LEU A 655 17.32 6.12 28.76
CA LEU A 655 17.13 4.74 28.30
C LEU A 655 18.07 3.77 29.04
N ASP A 656 19.33 4.17 29.26
CA ASP A 656 20.30 3.38 29.99
C ASP A 656 19.86 3.18 31.44
N LYS A 657 19.30 4.21 32.06
CA LYS A 657 18.72 4.12 33.43
C LYS A 657 17.48 3.20 33.46
N ALA A 658 16.74 3.09 32.38
CA ALA A 658 15.57 2.22 32.29
C ALA A 658 15.95 0.75 32.06
N GLN A 659 17.16 0.44 31.62
CA GLN A 659 17.67 -0.91 31.51
C GLN A 659 17.90 -1.46 32.92
N ARG A 660 17.07 -2.39 33.34
CA ARG A 660 17.15 -3.05 34.61
C ARG A 660 17.43 -4.53 34.41
N ARG A 661 18.09 -5.11 35.38
CA ARG A 661 18.31 -6.55 35.42
C ARG A 661 16.99 -7.25 35.80
N SER A 662 16.70 -8.35 35.13
CA SER A 662 15.67 -9.24 35.60
C SER A 662 16.07 -9.85 36.94
N LEU A 663 15.07 -10.38 37.68
CA LEU A 663 15.34 -11.06 38.94
C LEU A 663 16.32 -12.23 38.74
N VAL A 664 16.18 -12.97 37.64
CA VAL A 664 17.06 -14.05 37.24
C VAL A 664 18.48 -13.57 37.01
N GLU A 665 18.67 -12.53 36.20
CA GLU A 665 19.98 -11.97 35.90
C GLU A 665 20.68 -11.46 37.15
N LYS A 666 19.94 -10.76 38.01
CA LYS A 666 20.45 -10.27 39.28
C LYS A 666 20.92 -11.43 40.19
N LEU A 667 20.09 -12.44 40.38
CA LEU A 667 20.45 -13.58 41.22
C LEU A 667 21.57 -14.43 40.62
N GLN A 668 21.65 -14.54 39.30
CA GLN A 668 22.78 -15.21 38.65
C GLN A 668 24.10 -14.46 38.80
N GLN A 669 24.09 -13.13 38.73
CA GLN A 669 25.27 -12.31 38.94
C GLN A 669 25.73 -12.26 40.38
N GLU A 670 24.82 -12.19 41.34
CA GLU A 670 25.11 -12.06 42.77
C GLU A 670 25.31 -13.42 43.47
N GLY A 671 24.99 -14.52 42.77
CA GLY A 671 24.99 -15.88 43.35
C GLY A 671 26.34 -16.56 43.51
N SER A 672 27.48 -15.92 43.19
CA SER A 672 28.81 -16.52 43.39
C SER A 672 29.70 -15.65 44.22
N GLU A 673 30.36 -16.23 45.19
CA GLU A 673 31.37 -15.59 46.05
C GLU A 673 32.62 -15.19 45.27
N ASP A 674 32.84 -15.74 44.06
CA ASP A 674 34.02 -15.53 43.23
C ASP A 674 33.83 -14.54 42.06
N GLY A 675 32.67 -13.90 41.96
CA GLY A 675 32.36 -12.91 40.90
C GLY A 675 32.13 -13.47 39.49
N HIS A 676 32.08 -14.79 39.36
CA HIS A 676 31.82 -15.48 38.09
C HIS A 676 30.38 -15.96 38.01
N GLY A 677 29.41 -15.27 37.79
CA GLY A 677 27.97 -15.62 37.77
C GLY A 677 27.60 -17.08 37.70
N VAL A 678 26.49 -17.44 38.27
CA VAL A 678 25.94 -18.80 38.30
C VAL A 678 24.91 -18.97 37.18
N VAL A 679 24.99 -20.07 36.43
CA VAL A 679 23.98 -20.37 35.39
C VAL A 679 22.86 -21.23 36.01
N PHE A 680 21.64 -20.75 35.99
CA PHE A 680 20.49 -21.48 36.51
C PHE A 680 19.93 -22.49 35.48
N PRO A 681 19.36 -23.62 35.92
CA PRO A 681 18.61 -24.48 35.03
C PRO A 681 17.42 -23.79 34.42
N VAL A 682 17.05 -24.18 33.20
CA VAL A 682 15.97 -23.55 32.41
C VAL A 682 14.63 -23.49 33.15
N GLU A 683 14.31 -24.56 33.91
CA GLU A 683 13.09 -24.64 34.73
C GLU A 683 13.07 -23.57 35.84
N LEU A 684 14.20 -23.36 36.49
CA LEU A 684 14.35 -22.33 37.52
C LEU A 684 14.23 -20.92 36.94
N VAL A 685 14.81 -20.69 35.78
CA VAL A 685 14.68 -19.42 35.04
C VAL A 685 13.22 -19.14 34.77
N ARG A 686 12.47 -20.06 34.18
CA ARG A 686 11.04 -19.92 33.92
C ARG A 686 10.20 -19.62 35.14
N MET A 687 10.53 -20.30 36.26
CA MET A 687 9.79 -20.11 37.51
C MET A 687 10.06 -18.73 38.13
N LEU A 688 11.30 -18.26 38.08
CA LEU A 688 11.69 -16.93 38.57
C LEU A 688 11.12 -15.82 37.70
N ASP A 689 11.12 -15.97 36.36
CA ASP A 689 10.50 -15.01 35.45
C ASP A 689 8.99 -14.90 35.68
N ARG A 690 8.33 -16.05 35.89
CA ARG A 690 6.90 -16.09 36.25
C ARG A 690 6.64 -15.36 37.55
N LEU A 691 7.45 -15.63 38.59
CA LEU A 691 7.35 -15.00 39.89
C LEU A 691 7.56 -13.47 39.81
N GLU A 692 8.55 -13.02 39.06
CA GLU A 692 8.80 -11.60 38.88
C GLU A 692 7.57 -10.93 38.25
N GLY A 693 6.98 -11.54 37.20
CA GLY A 693 5.77 -11.05 36.55
C GLY A 693 4.57 -11.01 37.52
N GLU A 694 4.37 -12.05 38.31
CA GLU A 694 3.28 -12.12 39.30
C GLU A 694 3.43 -11.08 40.43
N ILE A 695 4.64 -10.89 40.93
CA ILE A 695 4.94 -9.90 41.98
C ILE A 695 4.73 -8.47 41.45
N ARG A 696 5.20 -8.17 40.23
CA ARG A 696 5.00 -6.86 39.61
C ARG A 696 3.53 -6.56 39.35
N ALA A 697 2.72 -7.56 39.04
CA ALA A 697 1.29 -7.45 38.85
C ALA A 697 0.47 -7.45 40.17
N ASP A 698 1.14 -7.58 41.32
CA ASP A 698 0.52 -7.75 42.65
C ASP A 698 -0.51 -8.88 42.68
N ARG A 699 -0.22 -9.98 41.95
CA ARG A 699 -1.12 -11.16 41.79
C ARG A 699 -0.31 -12.45 41.86
N VAL A 700 0.28 -12.70 43.02
CA VAL A 700 1.04 -13.95 43.23
C VAL A 700 0.10 -15.14 43.39
N SER A 701 0.23 -16.14 42.51
CA SER A 701 -0.58 -17.35 42.55
C SER A 701 -0.30 -18.20 43.81
N SER A 702 -1.29 -19.02 44.19
CA SER A 702 -1.10 -19.98 45.31
C SER A 702 0.00 -21.02 45.03
N GLU A 703 0.17 -21.41 43.78
CA GLU A 703 1.22 -22.31 43.32
C GLU A 703 2.61 -21.69 43.51
N SER A 704 2.77 -20.43 43.12
CA SER A 704 4.02 -19.67 43.28
C SER A 704 4.34 -19.44 44.78
N ARG A 705 3.32 -19.18 45.61
CA ARG A 705 3.48 -19.04 47.08
C ARG A 705 3.91 -20.36 47.72
N ALA A 706 3.32 -21.48 47.30
CA ALA A 706 3.68 -22.79 47.78
C ALA A 706 5.12 -23.16 47.41
N TRP A 707 5.54 -22.90 46.22
CA TRP A 707 6.90 -23.12 45.77
C TRP A 707 7.92 -22.29 46.56
N LEU A 708 7.64 -20.97 46.77
CA LEU A 708 8.48 -20.12 47.61
C LEU A 708 8.60 -20.62 49.02
N ALA A 709 7.50 -21.08 49.62
CA ALA A 709 7.51 -21.66 50.96
C ALA A 709 8.38 -22.92 51.03
N GLN A 710 8.36 -23.78 50.02
CA GLN A 710 9.25 -24.93 49.93
C GLN A 710 10.73 -24.55 49.85
N CYS A 711 11.04 -23.41 49.25
CA CYS A 711 12.39 -22.86 49.17
C CYS A 711 12.80 -22.04 50.40
N GLY A 712 11.93 -21.95 51.43
CA GLY A 712 12.18 -21.12 52.61
C GLY A 712 12.19 -19.63 52.39
N LEU A 713 11.52 -19.18 51.30
CA LEU A 713 11.44 -17.79 50.90
C LEU A 713 10.02 -17.24 51.05
N THR A 714 9.91 -15.93 51.22
CA THR A 714 8.62 -15.23 51.22
C THR A 714 8.52 -14.30 50.03
N VAL A 715 7.28 -13.95 49.63
CA VAL A 715 7.00 -13.01 48.54
C VAL A 715 7.65 -11.66 48.83
N GLU A 716 7.61 -11.18 50.07
CA GLU A 716 8.17 -9.88 50.48
C GLU A 716 9.70 -9.86 50.34
N ARG A 717 10.36 -10.95 50.67
CA ARG A 717 11.81 -11.10 50.52
C ARG A 717 12.24 -11.06 49.06
N LEU A 718 11.48 -11.74 48.20
CA LEU A 718 11.78 -11.77 46.78
C LEU A 718 11.43 -10.42 46.11
N ALA A 719 10.32 -9.80 46.52
CA ALA A 719 9.93 -8.48 46.05
C ALA A 719 10.99 -7.41 46.36
N ALA A 720 11.66 -7.50 47.48
CA ALA A 720 12.77 -6.61 47.87
C ALA A 720 14.01 -6.77 46.95
N GLN A 721 14.14 -7.87 46.25
CA GLN A 721 15.24 -8.09 45.29
C GLN A 721 14.93 -7.61 43.89
N ILE A 722 13.66 -7.36 43.57
CA ILE A 722 13.23 -6.88 42.25
C ILE A 722 13.59 -5.40 42.12
N GLU A 723 14.32 -5.06 41.07
CA GLU A 723 14.65 -3.66 40.76
C GLU A 723 13.39 -2.87 40.40
N PRO A 724 13.21 -1.66 40.97
CA PRO A 724 12.04 -0.85 40.64
C PRO A 724 11.99 -0.47 39.17
N VAL A 725 10.79 -0.28 38.64
CA VAL A 725 10.60 0.22 37.28
C VAL A 725 11.00 1.68 37.23
N TYR A 726 12.03 2.01 36.46
CA TYR A 726 12.39 3.38 36.16
C TYR A 726 11.61 3.82 34.92
N LEU A 727 10.86 4.90 35.03
CA LEU A 727 10.17 5.52 33.90
C LEU A 727 11.08 6.60 33.30
N PRO A 728 11.60 6.41 32.07
CA PRO A 728 12.42 7.43 31.44
C PRO A 728 11.67 8.74 31.27
N GLU A 729 12.36 9.86 31.48
CA GLU A 729 11.80 11.18 31.17
C GLU A 729 11.70 11.32 29.65
N ARG A 730 10.53 11.69 29.15
CA ARG A 730 10.23 11.82 27.74
C ARG A 730 9.67 13.19 27.41
N LYS A 731 10.06 13.69 26.24
CA LYS A 731 9.48 14.91 25.67
C LYS A 731 8.48 14.51 24.59
N VAL A 732 7.24 14.95 24.75
CA VAL A 732 6.16 14.66 23.81
C VAL A 732 5.80 15.92 23.04
N HIS A 733 5.82 15.82 21.71
CA HIS A 733 5.44 16.89 20.81
C HIS A 733 4.39 16.42 19.82
N LEU A 734 3.46 17.32 19.47
CA LEU A 734 2.55 17.11 18.34
C LEU A 734 3.22 17.61 17.07
N TYR A 735 3.15 16.83 16.00
CA TYR A 735 3.42 17.31 14.66
C TYR A 735 2.23 18.10 14.13
N HIS A 736 2.45 19.39 13.92
CA HIS A 736 1.53 20.19 13.12
C HIS A 736 1.96 20.10 11.66
N CYS A 737 1.15 19.45 10.83
CA CYS A 737 1.44 19.20 9.43
C CYS A 737 0.55 20.05 8.52
N ASP A 738 1.02 20.28 7.30
CA ASP A 738 0.17 20.84 6.25
C ASP A 738 -0.87 19.81 5.77
N HIS A 739 -1.70 20.19 4.80
CA HIS A 739 -2.74 19.32 4.23
C HIS A 739 -2.19 18.02 3.59
N ARG A 740 -0.90 17.99 3.19
CA ARG A 740 -0.24 16.82 2.62
C ARG A 740 0.35 15.88 3.67
N GLY A 741 0.54 16.34 4.89
CA GLY A 741 1.26 15.65 5.95
C GLY A 741 2.73 16.07 6.12
N LEU A 742 3.15 17.17 5.49
CA LEU A 742 4.48 17.75 5.70
C LEU A 742 4.52 18.46 7.05
N PRO A 743 5.45 18.10 7.96
CA PRO A 743 5.60 18.77 9.25
C PRO A 743 5.99 20.24 9.11
N LEU A 744 5.19 21.13 9.67
CA LEU A 744 5.44 22.57 9.72
C LEU A 744 5.91 23.04 11.07
N ALA A 745 5.51 22.36 12.13
CA ALA A 745 5.86 22.70 13.50
C ALA A 745 5.83 21.49 14.43
N LEU A 746 6.61 21.55 15.49
CA LEU A 746 6.51 20.68 16.66
C LEU A 746 5.97 21.50 17.82
N ILE A 747 4.88 21.05 18.41
CA ILE A 747 4.16 21.74 19.47
C ILE A 747 4.21 20.93 20.76
N SER A 748 4.67 21.55 21.85
CA SER A 748 4.73 20.92 23.16
C SER A 748 3.33 20.76 23.77
N GLU A 749 3.23 19.97 24.84
CA GLU A 749 1.98 19.80 25.59
C GLU A 749 1.44 21.11 26.19
N ASP A 750 2.29 22.10 26.40
CA ASP A 750 1.92 23.44 26.85
C ASP A 750 1.42 24.36 25.72
N GLY A 751 1.45 23.89 24.48
CA GLY A 751 1.04 24.66 23.30
C GLY A 751 2.16 25.55 22.71
N ASN A 752 3.40 25.44 23.18
CA ASN A 752 4.53 26.22 22.67
C ASN A 752 5.10 25.57 21.40
N THR A 753 5.45 26.40 20.42
CA THR A 753 6.16 25.96 19.23
C THR A 753 7.63 25.74 19.55
N MET A 754 8.09 24.49 19.45
CA MET A 754 9.46 24.10 19.77
C MET A 754 10.37 24.06 18.53
N TRP A 755 9.79 23.86 17.38
CA TRP A 755 10.44 23.85 16.08
C TRP A 755 9.42 24.26 15.03
N SER A 756 9.83 25.01 14.01
CA SER A 756 9.00 25.35 12.87
C SER A 756 9.81 25.50 11.59
N ALA A 757 9.18 25.26 10.45
CA ALA A 757 9.83 25.39 9.16
C ALA A 757 8.85 25.81 8.07
N GLU A 758 9.40 26.43 7.02
CA GLU A 758 8.70 26.75 5.78
C GLU A 758 9.40 26.05 4.61
N TYR A 759 8.61 25.54 3.68
CA TYR A 759 9.09 24.76 2.54
C TYR A 759 8.50 25.29 1.23
N ASP A 760 9.21 24.99 0.13
CA ASP A 760 8.60 25.10 -1.18
C ASP A 760 7.71 23.89 -1.47
N GLU A 761 7.08 23.85 -2.62
CA GLU A 761 6.12 22.81 -3.00
C GLU A 761 6.77 21.42 -3.18
N TRP A 762 8.06 21.39 -3.47
CA TRP A 762 8.86 20.18 -3.68
C TRP A 762 9.52 19.64 -2.40
N GLY A 763 9.32 20.33 -1.28
CA GLY A 763 9.87 19.92 0.01
C GLY A 763 11.24 20.51 0.33
N ASN A 764 11.74 21.49 -0.43
CA ASN A 764 12.94 22.20 -0.08
C ASN A 764 12.69 23.15 1.10
N LEU A 765 13.61 23.13 2.06
CA LEU A 765 13.55 24.01 3.22
C LEU A 765 13.87 25.44 2.83
N LEU A 766 12.94 26.35 3.07
CA LEU A 766 13.10 27.79 2.84
C LEU A 766 13.54 28.55 4.09
N ASN A 767 12.95 28.20 5.23
CA ASN A 767 13.26 28.80 6.52
C ASN A 767 13.00 27.80 7.64
N GLU A 768 13.83 27.86 8.69
CA GLU A 768 13.72 27.01 9.87
C GLU A 768 13.99 27.82 11.14
N GLU A 769 13.12 27.65 12.13
CA GLU A 769 13.32 28.13 13.49
C GLU A 769 13.48 26.91 14.42
N ASN A 770 14.70 26.69 14.91
CA ASN A 770 15.04 25.55 15.75
C ASN A 770 15.87 25.96 16.97
N PRO A 771 15.29 26.71 17.90
CA PRO A 771 16.04 27.24 19.07
C PRO A 771 16.49 26.13 20.02
N HIS A 772 15.89 24.97 19.99
CA HIS A 772 16.20 23.83 20.87
C HIS A 772 17.08 22.78 20.19
N HIS A 773 17.57 23.03 18.99
CA HIS A 773 18.40 22.10 18.21
C HIS A 773 17.81 20.70 18.06
N LEU A 774 16.50 20.62 17.82
CA LEU A 774 15.79 19.36 17.62
C LEU A 774 16.20 18.74 16.27
N TYR A 775 16.44 17.45 16.27
CA TYR A 775 16.66 16.68 15.05
C TYR A 775 15.31 16.32 14.43
N GLN A 776 14.95 16.96 13.33
CA GLN A 776 13.67 16.74 12.65
C GLN A 776 13.90 16.43 11.15
N PRO A 777 14.11 15.15 10.78
CA PRO A 777 14.42 14.77 9.40
C PRO A 777 13.19 14.55 8.50
N TYR A 778 11.99 14.47 9.08
CA TYR A 778 10.77 14.20 8.30
C TYR A 778 10.46 15.35 7.34
N ARG A 779 10.10 15.01 6.12
CA ARG A 779 9.71 15.94 5.05
C ARG A 779 8.33 15.57 4.53
N LEU A 780 8.12 15.54 3.24
CA LEU A 780 6.89 15.04 2.65
C LEU A 780 6.60 13.61 3.12
N PRO A 781 5.34 13.15 3.13
CA PRO A 781 5.00 11.83 3.66
C PRO A 781 5.91 10.71 3.12
N GLY A 782 6.45 9.92 4.02
CA GLY A 782 7.39 8.84 3.72
C GLY A 782 8.84 9.26 3.52
N GLN A 783 9.17 10.54 3.59
CA GLN A 783 10.51 11.07 3.35
C GLN A 783 11.27 11.37 4.64
N GLN A 784 12.58 11.05 4.63
CA GLN A 784 13.54 11.51 5.63
C GLN A 784 14.70 12.20 4.93
N TYR A 785 14.98 13.42 5.33
CA TYR A 785 16.05 14.23 4.75
C TYR A 785 17.41 13.82 5.31
N ASP A 786 18.38 13.61 4.40
CA ASP A 786 19.77 13.34 4.71
C ASP A 786 20.60 14.59 4.40
N ASP A 787 21.09 15.25 5.43
CA ASP A 787 21.84 16.50 5.30
C ASP A 787 23.20 16.33 4.61
N GLU A 788 23.80 15.16 4.72
CA GLU A 788 25.09 14.84 4.07
C GLU A 788 24.99 14.82 2.54
N SER A 789 23.88 14.33 2.00
CA SER A 789 23.69 14.19 0.54
C SER A 789 22.73 15.21 -0.06
N GLY A 790 21.88 15.85 0.76
CA GLY A 790 20.80 16.70 0.29
C GLY A 790 19.63 15.93 -0.32
N LEU A 791 19.60 14.61 -0.21
CA LEU A 791 18.54 13.74 -0.68
C LEU A 791 17.55 13.40 0.42
N CYS A 792 16.34 13.04 0.04
CA CYS A 792 15.35 12.45 0.93
C CYS A 792 15.23 10.95 0.66
N TYR A 793 15.44 10.12 1.68
CA TYR A 793 15.11 8.70 1.62
C TYR A 793 13.59 8.54 1.63
N ASN A 794 13.02 7.91 0.60
CA ASN A 794 11.59 7.74 0.41
C ASN A 794 11.22 6.26 0.19
N ARG A 795 11.41 5.46 1.22
CA ARG A 795 11.13 4.02 1.32
C ARG A 795 11.80 3.16 0.23
N ASN A 796 11.39 3.27 -1.01
CA ASN A 796 11.91 2.46 -2.12
C ASN A 796 12.92 3.18 -3.00
N ARG A 797 12.99 4.50 -2.89
CA ARG A 797 13.92 5.33 -3.68
C ARG A 797 14.41 6.53 -2.89
N TYR A 798 15.42 7.21 -3.45
CA TYR A 798 15.90 8.50 -2.95
C TYR A 798 15.38 9.62 -3.84
N TYR A 799 14.83 10.63 -3.21
CA TYR A 799 14.23 11.80 -3.83
C TYR A 799 15.18 12.99 -3.75
N ASP A 800 15.36 13.70 -4.87
CA ASP A 800 16.11 14.95 -4.91
C ASP A 800 15.14 16.15 -4.93
N PRO A 801 14.98 16.87 -3.81
CA PRO A 801 14.03 17.97 -3.74
C PRO A 801 14.41 19.16 -4.62
N LEU A 802 15.68 19.33 -4.97
CA LEU A 802 16.13 20.39 -5.88
C LEU A 802 15.69 20.13 -7.32
N GLN A 803 15.63 18.87 -7.74
CA GLN A 803 15.12 18.47 -9.04
C GLN A 803 13.62 18.12 -9.02
N GLY A 804 13.03 17.90 -7.85
CA GLY A 804 11.66 17.42 -7.73
C GLY A 804 11.43 16.02 -8.31
N ARG A 805 12.43 15.15 -8.29
CA ARG A 805 12.38 13.80 -8.86
C ARG A 805 13.29 12.81 -8.16
N TYR A 806 13.09 11.53 -8.46
CA TYR A 806 13.94 10.45 -7.94
C TYR A 806 15.26 10.31 -8.72
N ILE A 807 16.29 9.82 -8.05
CA ILE A 807 17.62 9.59 -8.66
C ILE A 807 17.75 8.22 -9.33
N THR A 808 16.78 7.33 -9.15
CA THR A 808 16.70 6.00 -9.77
C THR A 808 15.35 5.78 -10.43
N GLN A 809 15.29 4.82 -11.34
CA GLN A 809 14.03 4.43 -11.98
C GLN A 809 13.11 3.71 -11.00
N ASP A 810 11.81 3.79 -11.28
CA ASP A 810 10.77 3.19 -10.47
C ASP A 810 10.93 1.66 -10.38
N PRO A 811 10.99 1.08 -9.17
CA PRO A 811 11.08 -0.37 -9.00
C PRO A 811 9.89 -1.14 -9.57
N ILE A 812 8.70 -0.52 -9.63
CA ILE A 812 7.50 -1.12 -10.24
C ILE A 812 7.37 -0.77 -11.73
N GLY A 813 8.35 -0.10 -12.31
CA GLY A 813 8.38 0.23 -13.72
C GLY A 813 7.23 1.11 -14.16
N LEU A 814 6.62 0.78 -15.30
CA LEU A 814 5.51 1.54 -15.89
C LEU A 814 4.25 1.59 -15.03
N SER A 815 4.10 0.70 -14.06
CA SER A 815 2.98 0.70 -13.12
C SER A 815 2.93 1.94 -12.23
N GLY A 816 4.07 2.59 -11.99
CA GLY A 816 4.17 3.85 -11.24
C GLY A 816 4.06 5.10 -12.10
N GLY A 817 3.91 4.95 -13.40
CA GLY A 817 3.87 6.03 -14.38
C GLY A 817 4.87 5.83 -15.53
N TRP A 818 4.65 6.49 -16.65
CA TRP A 818 5.52 6.31 -17.84
C TRP A 818 6.87 7.00 -17.70
N ASN A 819 6.94 8.10 -16.94
CA ASN A 819 8.22 8.69 -16.57
C ASN A 819 8.75 8.02 -15.30
N LEU A 820 9.72 7.15 -15.44
CA LEU A 820 10.21 6.27 -14.36
C LEU A 820 10.94 7.01 -13.23
N TYR A 821 11.27 8.30 -13.40
CA TYR A 821 11.92 9.13 -12.38
C TYR A 821 10.95 10.07 -11.66
N GLN A 822 9.70 10.09 -12.05
CA GLN A 822 8.74 11.12 -11.66
C GLN A 822 8.32 11.02 -10.18
N TYR A 823 8.43 12.13 -9.45
CA TYR A 823 7.58 12.48 -8.31
C TYR A 823 6.30 13.15 -8.84
N PRO A 824 5.15 13.14 -8.15
CA PRO A 824 3.93 13.76 -8.65
C PRO A 824 4.17 15.18 -9.18
N LEU A 825 3.77 15.45 -10.43
CA LEU A 825 3.95 16.75 -11.08
C LEU A 825 2.99 17.83 -10.55
N ASN A 826 2.05 17.44 -9.71
CA ASN A 826 1.26 18.32 -8.86
C ASN A 826 1.60 18.07 -7.39
N PRO A 827 2.76 18.53 -6.90
CA PRO A 827 3.20 18.27 -5.54
C PRO A 827 2.42 19.06 -4.49
N VAL A 828 1.59 20.00 -4.92
CA VAL A 828 0.80 20.87 -4.03
C VAL A 828 -0.19 20.05 -3.18
N HIS A 829 -0.78 19.00 -3.73
CA HIS A 829 -1.68 18.13 -3.00
C HIS A 829 -1.50 16.62 -3.26
N LYS A 830 -0.62 16.25 -4.19
CA LYS A 830 -0.27 14.84 -4.44
C LYS A 830 1.06 14.50 -3.80
N VAL A 831 1.14 13.30 -3.24
CA VAL A 831 2.32 12.78 -2.54
C VAL A 831 2.66 11.38 -3.02
N ASP A 832 3.87 10.92 -2.75
CA ASP A 832 4.31 9.55 -3.02
C ASP A 832 5.01 8.98 -1.79
N PRO A 833 4.27 8.44 -0.82
CA PRO A 833 4.84 8.01 0.46
C PRO A 833 5.77 6.81 0.37
N LEU A 834 5.62 5.99 -0.65
CA LEU A 834 6.41 4.76 -0.82
C LEU A 834 7.53 4.88 -1.87
N GLY A 835 7.60 5.99 -2.59
CA GLY A 835 8.53 6.13 -3.71
C GLY A 835 8.16 5.24 -4.91
N LEU A 836 6.89 4.94 -5.10
CA LEU A 836 6.37 4.05 -6.15
C LEU A 836 5.31 4.70 -7.03
N SER A 837 4.34 5.40 -6.45
CA SER A 837 3.23 5.99 -7.19
C SER A 837 2.59 7.17 -6.47
N ALA A 838 1.87 8.02 -7.22
CA ALA A 838 1.19 9.17 -6.66
C ALA A 838 -0.06 8.81 -5.85
N TRP A 839 -0.23 9.47 -4.71
CA TRP A 839 -1.42 9.41 -3.86
C TRP A 839 -2.01 10.81 -3.71
N ASP A 840 -3.33 10.92 -3.53
CA ASP A 840 -3.99 12.22 -3.31
C ASP A 840 -3.81 12.74 -1.88
N ASP A 841 -3.52 11.86 -0.93
CA ASP A 841 -3.20 12.23 0.44
C ASP A 841 -2.23 11.21 1.08
N ALA A 842 -1.82 11.48 2.32
CA ALA A 842 -0.92 10.62 3.06
C ALA A 842 -1.57 9.36 3.65
N LYS A 843 -2.84 9.14 3.41
CA LYS A 843 -3.57 7.98 3.95
C LYS A 843 -3.42 6.77 3.06
N SER A 844 -3.14 5.62 3.66
CA SER A 844 -3.19 4.35 2.97
C SER A 844 -4.64 4.04 2.59
N GLY A 845 -4.98 4.15 1.39
CA GLY A 845 -6.28 3.73 0.91
C GLY A 845 -6.18 3.48 -0.56
N ALA A 846 -6.43 2.26 -0.95
CA ALA A 846 -6.64 1.83 -2.31
C ALA A 846 -5.75 2.51 -3.36
N CYS A 847 -5.06 1.69 -4.11
CA CYS A 847 -4.57 2.07 -5.43
C CYS A 847 -5.56 3.06 -6.03
N HIS A 848 -5.15 4.30 -6.20
CA HIS A 848 -6.06 5.33 -6.69
C HIS A 848 -6.76 4.81 -7.95
N GLU A 849 -8.08 4.82 -7.95
CA GLU A 849 -8.90 4.44 -9.11
C GLU A 849 -8.40 5.08 -10.43
N GLY A 850 -7.66 6.19 -10.34
CA GLY A 850 -7.06 6.87 -11.47
C GLY A 850 -5.91 6.14 -12.14
N ILE A 851 -5.01 5.48 -11.40
CA ILE A 851 -3.84 4.81 -12.01
C ILE A 851 -4.21 3.42 -12.50
N CYS A 852 -5.02 2.69 -11.76
CA CYS A 852 -5.57 1.41 -12.26
C CYS A 852 -6.58 1.63 -13.39
N ARG A 853 -7.35 2.74 -13.39
CA ARG A 853 -8.16 3.16 -14.52
C ARG A 853 -7.34 3.69 -15.69
N LEU A 854 -6.23 4.38 -15.46
CA LEU A 854 -5.35 4.83 -16.54
C LEU A 854 -4.74 3.63 -17.30
N PHE A 855 -4.37 2.56 -16.62
CA PHE A 855 -3.90 1.35 -17.32
C PHE A 855 -5.02 0.62 -18.06
N SER A 856 -6.23 0.51 -17.51
CA SER A 856 -7.38 -0.07 -18.21
C SER A 856 -7.96 0.83 -19.31
N VAL A 857 -7.78 2.14 -19.20
CA VAL A 857 -8.13 3.11 -20.26
C VAL A 857 -7.05 3.19 -21.34
N PHE A 858 -5.78 2.94 -20.98
CA PHE A 858 -4.67 2.97 -21.93
C PHE A 858 -4.45 1.66 -22.69
N ILE A 859 -4.89 0.53 -22.11
CA ILE A 859 -4.97 -0.75 -22.79
C ILE A 859 -6.45 -1.04 -22.87
N GLY A 860 -7.10 -0.68 -23.99
CA GLY A 860 -8.52 -0.99 -24.19
C GLY A 860 -8.77 -2.47 -23.86
N PRO A 861 -9.96 -2.83 -23.41
CA PRO A 861 -10.26 -4.21 -23.03
C PRO A 861 -10.03 -5.15 -24.21
N ASP A 862 -9.40 -6.29 -23.95
CA ASP A 862 -9.26 -7.35 -24.94
C ASP A 862 -10.63 -7.69 -25.53
N LYS A 863 -10.71 -7.83 -26.85
CA LYS A 863 -11.97 -8.14 -27.52
C LYS A 863 -12.02 -9.57 -27.99
N PHE A 864 -13.12 -10.21 -27.74
CA PHE A 864 -13.34 -11.63 -27.95
C PHE A 864 -14.48 -11.89 -28.97
N ASP A 865 -14.50 -13.06 -29.54
CA ASP A 865 -15.51 -13.46 -30.53
C ASP A 865 -16.78 -13.99 -29.89
N SER A 866 -16.74 -14.35 -28.62
CA SER A 866 -17.89 -14.86 -27.89
C SER A 866 -18.00 -14.31 -26.48
N THR A 867 -19.20 -14.33 -25.93
CA THR A 867 -19.48 -14.00 -24.53
C THR A 867 -18.71 -14.94 -23.58
N ASP A 868 -18.64 -16.22 -23.97
CA ASP A 868 -17.98 -17.26 -23.16
C ASP A 868 -16.47 -17.00 -23.05
N ASP A 869 -15.83 -16.59 -24.16
CA ASP A 869 -14.38 -16.28 -24.17
C ASP A 869 -14.06 -15.02 -23.37
N ALA A 870 -14.87 -13.98 -23.51
CA ALA A 870 -14.71 -12.75 -22.75
C ALA A 870 -14.88 -12.98 -21.24
N ALA A 871 -15.88 -13.75 -20.84
CA ALA A 871 -16.12 -14.13 -19.46
C ALA A 871 -15.02 -15.04 -18.91
N PHE A 872 -14.51 -15.97 -19.73
CA PHE A 872 -13.41 -16.85 -19.33
C PHE A 872 -12.14 -16.07 -19.05
N GLU A 873 -11.75 -15.14 -19.92
CA GLU A 873 -10.56 -14.31 -19.72
C GLU A 873 -10.72 -13.33 -18.54
N ALA A 874 -11.91 -12.77 -18.35
CA ALA A 874 -12.21 -11.96 -17.16
C ALA A 874 -11.97 -12.76 -15.88
N LEU A 875 -12.54 -13.95 -15.80
CA LEU A 875 -12.41 -14.84 -14.65
C LEU A 875 -10.99 -15.40 -14.49
N LYS A 876 -10.30 -15.68 -15.60
CA LYS A 876 -8.90 -16.12 -15.58
C LYS A 876 -7.99 -15.07 -14.92
N LYS A 877 -8.19 -13.80 -15.22
CA LYS A 877 -7.41 -12.70 -14.61
C LYS A 877 -7.85 -12.37 -13.16
N THR A 878 -9.08 -12.64 -12.83
CA THR A 878 -9.69 -12.20 -11.57
C THR A 878 -9.69 -13.28 -10.49
N ASN A 879 -9.80 -14.55 -10.89
CA ASN A 879 -9.99 -15.65 -9.94
C ASN A 879 -8.80 -15.83 -9.00
N GLY A 880 -7.58 -15.64 -9.47
CA GLY A 880 -6.39 -15.66 -8.64
C GLY A 880 -6.41 -14.57 -7.56
N HIS A 881 -6.77 -13.35 -7.92
CA HIS A 881 -6.94 -12.23 -6.99
C HIS A 881 -8.01 -12.52 -5.95
N SER A 882 -9.15 -13.03 -6.39
CA SER A 882 -10.27 -13.39 -5.54
C SER A 882 -9.86 -14.44 -4.50
N ILE A 883 -9.14 -15.47 -4.91
CA ILE A 883 -8.62 -16.52 -4.04
C ILE A 883 -7.61 -15.95 -3.03
N CYS A 884 -6.69 -15.11 -3.49
CA CYS A 884 -5.66 -14.51 -2.62
C CYS A 884 -6.24 -13.58 -1.56
N GLN A 885 -7.23 -12.81 -1.93
CA GLN A 885 -7.84 -11.80 -1.06
C GLN A 885 -8.98 -12.37 -0.21
N GLY A 886 -9.49 -13.54 -0.57
CA GLY A 886 -10.64 -14.16 0.11
C GLY A 886 -11.94 -13.38 -0.08
N VAL A 887 -12.06 -12.60 -1.14
CA VAL A 887 -13.25 -11.77 -1.45
C VAL A 887 -13.72 -11.99 -2.88
N GLU A 888 -15.01 -11.81 -3.11
CA GLU A 888 -15.57 -11.91 -4.45
C GLU A 888 -15.20 -10.70 -5.31
N HIS A 889 -15.07 -10.94 -6.60
CA HIS A 889 -14.93 -9.91 -7.60
C HIS A 889 -15.99 -10.12 -8.69
N ALA A 890 -16.56 -9.04 -9.17
CA ALA A 890 -17.59 -9.11 -10.20
C ALA A 890 -17.46 -8.01 -11.24
N GLY A 891 -17.96 -8.27 -12.41
CA GLY A 891 -18.05 -7.32 -13.50
C GLY A 891 -19.03 -7.76 -14.57
N LEU A 892 -19.06 -7.04 -15.67
CA LEU A 892 -19.97 -7.30 -16.78
C LEU A 892 -19.22 -7.73 -18.03
N VAL A 893 -19.86 -8.56 -18.83
CA VAL A 893 -19.44 -8.83 -20.20
C VAL A 893 -20.28 -7.96 -21.12
N CYS A 894 -19.59 -7.21 -21.95
CA CYS A 894 -20.16 -6.20 -22.83
C CYS A 894 -20.00 -6.64 -24.28
N LYS A 895 -20.95 -6.28 -25.11
CA LYS A 895 -20.91 -6.51 -26.55
C LYS A 895 -20.89 -5.19 -27.29
N ASP A 896 -19.92 -5.01 -28.18
CA ASP A 896 -19.82 -3.82 -28.99
C ASP A 896 -20.65 -3.95 -30.29
N LYS A 897 -20.71 -2.89 -31.06
CA LYS A 897 -21.46 -2.83 -32.32
C LYS A 897 -20.91 -3.74 -33.41
N ASN A 898 -19.66 -4.17 -33.29
CA ASN A 898 -19.04 -5.08 -34.25
C ASN A 898 -19.24 -6.55 -33.86
N ASN A 899 -20.16 -6.83 -32.91
CA ASN A 899 -20.42 -8.14 -32.35
C ASN A 899 -19.18 -8.74 -31.66
N LYS A 900 -18.25 -7.89 -31.18
CA LYS A 900 -17.14 -8.31 -30.34
C LYS A 900 -17.50 -8.16 -28.88
N TYR A 901 -16.98 -9.04 -28.06
CA TYR A 901 -17.22 -9.11 -26.62
C TYR A 901 -15.97 -8.70 -25.85
N PHE A 902 -16.17 -8.05 -24.73
CA PHE A 902 -15.10 -7.70 -23.79
C PHE A 902 -15.70 -7.61 -22.40
N TYR A 903 -14.86 -7.58 -21.39
CA TYR A 903 -15.32 -7.53 -20.00
C TYR A 903 -14.91 -6.18 -19.34
N THR A 904 -15.73 -5.73 -18.40
CA THR A 904 -15.39 -4.57 -17.58
C THR A 904 -14.38 -4.97 -16.50
N PRO A 905 -13.53 -4.03 -16.00
CA PRO A 905 -12.65 -4.30 -14.87
C PRO A 905 -13.43 -4.84 -13.69
N PRO A 906 -12.93 -5.89 -13.02
CA PRO A 906 -13.63 -6.47 -11.88
C PRO A 906 -13.68 -5.46 -10.71
N LYS A 907 -14.82 -5.37 -10.07
CA LYS A 907 -15.00 -4.67 -8.79
C LYS A 907 -14.89 -5.67 -7.65
N GLN A 908 -14.13 -5.29 -6.66
CA GLN A 908 -13.99 -6.07 -5.44
C GLN A 908 -15.25 -5.93 -4.60
N GLY A 909 -15.84 -7.06 -4.25
CA GLY A 909 -16.92 -7.16 -3.29
C GLY A 909 -16.39 -7.45 -1.88
N ASN A 910 -17.19 -8.12 -1.11
CA ASN A 910 -16.78 -8.69 0.17
C ASN A 910 -16.63 -10.22 0.05
N VAL A 911 -16.52 -10.91 1.17
CA VAL A 911 -16.27 -12.36 1.20
C VAL A 911 -17.37 -13.18 0.50
N ASN A 912 -18.58 -12.64 0.39
CA ASN A 912 -19.75 -13.38 -0.12
C ASN A 912 -20.61 -12.63 -1.11
N THR A 913 -20.26 -11.41 -1.44
CA THR A 913 -21.12 -10.58 -2.27
C THR A 913 -20.27 -9.69 -3.14
N SER A 914 -20.54 -9.74 -4.42
CA SER A 914 -19.97 -8.82 -5.40
C SER A 914 -21.11 -8.23 -6.21
N TYR A 915 -20.89 -7.03 -6.70
CA TYR A 915 -21.89 -6.26 -7.42
C TYR A 915 -21.42 -6.01 -8.85
N PRO A 916 -21.77 -6.91 -9.82
CA PRO A 916 -21.24 -6.80 -11.18
C PRO A 916 -21.62 -5.49 -11.86
N PHE A 917 -22.75 -4.89 -11.49
CA PHE A 917 -23.23 -3.64 -12.08
C PHE A 917 -22.55 -2.37 -11.53
N GLU A 918 -21.70 -2.48 -10.53
CA GLU A 918 -20.81 -1.39 -10.10
C GLU A 918 -19.64 -1.12 -11.06
N SER A 919 -19.38 -2.04 -11.97
CA SER A 919 -18.45 -1.86 -13.08
C SER A 919 -19.24 -1.91 -14.40
N PRO A 920 -19.98 -0.86 -14.75
CA PRO A 920 -20.87 -0.89 -15.91
C PRO A 920 -20.12 -1.02 -17.22
N CYS A 921 -20.78 -1.62 -18.20
CA CYS A 921 -20.30 -1.65 -19.55
C CYS A 921 -20.09 -0.22 -20.08
N PRO A 922 -18.98 0.05 -20.79
CA PRO A 922 -18.77 1.33 -21.43
C PRO A 922 -19.94 1.66 -22.36
N ASN A 923 -20.28 2.90 -22.40
CA ASN A 923 -21.44 3.38 -23.14
C ASN A 923 -21.31 3.10 -24.65
N GLY A 924 -22.40 2.66 -25.26
CA GLY A 924 -22.46 2.20 -26.67
C GLY A 924 -22.22 0.70 -26.82
N THR A 925 -22.10 0.01 -25.72
CA THR A 925 -22.00 -1.42 -25.66
C THR A 925 -23.20 -1.99 -24.91
N GLU A 926 -23.61 -3.17 -25.29
CA GLU A 926 -24.72 -3.88 -24.67
C GLU A 926 -24.18 -4.76 -23.54
N THR A 927 -24.81 -4.71 -22.38
CA THR A 927 -24.53 -5.68 -21.31
C THR A 927 -25.20 -7.01 -21.70
N VAL A 928 -24.39 -8.02 -21.98
CA VAL A 928 -24.85 -9.33 -22.44
C VAL A 928 -24.70 -10.44 -21.42
N ALA A 929 -23.83 -10.24 -20.45
CA ALA A 929 -23.63 -11.18 -19.35
C ALA A 929 -22.97 -10.48 -18.15
N MET A 930 -22.97 -11.18 -17.03
CA MET A 930 -22.20 -10.81 -15.85
C MET A 930 -21.26 -11.95 -15.48
N TYR A 931 -20.16 -11.60 -14.83
CA TYR A 931 -19.25 -12.59 -14.26
C TYR A 931 -18.94 -12.24 -12.83
N HIS A 932 -18.67 -13.25 -12.02
CA HIS A 932 -18.18 -13.07 -10.67
C HIS A 932 -17.34 -14.28 -10.24
N THR A 933 -16.55 -14.06 -9.20
CA THR A 933 -15.77 -15.10 -8.55
C THR A 933 -16.36 -15.37 -7.17
N HIS A 934 -16.24 -16.59 -6.71
CA HIS A 934 -16.46 -16.88 -5.30
C HIS A 934 -15.13 -16.76 -4.55
N GLY A 935 -15.07 -15.79 -3.64
CA GLY A 935 -13.84 -15.13 -3.23
C GLY A 935 -12.88 -15.84 -2.31
N SER A 936 -13.25 -16.73 -1.53
CA SER A 936 -12.28 -17.54 -0.82
C SER A 936 -12.44 -18.96 -1.24
N ASP A 937 -11.32 -19.59 -1.40
CA ASP A 937 -11.29 -20.96 -1.03
C ASP A 937 -11.72 -21.05 0.44
N SER A 938 -13.02 -21.04 0.68
CA SER A 938 -13.59 -21.52 1.93
C SER A 938 -13.23 -22.99 2.07
N ASN A 939 -12.26 -23.43 1.25
CA ASN A 939 -11.89 -24.82 1.12
C ASN A 939 -13.14 -25.69 0.88
N GLY A 940 -14.02 -25.21 -0.02
CA GLY A 940 -15.26 -25.88 -0.34
C GLY A 940 -16.38 -25.71 0.69
N VAL A 941 -16.23 -24.75 1.62
CA VAL A 941 -17.21 -24.50 2.68
C VAL A 941 -18.40 -23.75 2.17
N TYR A 942 -18.25 -23.03 1.10
CA TYR A 942 -19.40 -22.46 0.42
C TYR A 942 -19.81 -23.35 -0.74
N GLY A 943 -20.97 -23.15 -1.23
CA GLY A 943 -21.29 -23.48 -2.60
C GLY A 943 -20.44 -22.64 -3.56
N ASP A 944 -19.13 -22.42 -3.20
CA ASP A 944 -18.16 -21.70 -4.00
C ASP A 944 -17.93 -22.32 -5.37
N GLU A 945 -18.28 -23.57 -5.46
CA GLU A 945 -18.20 -24.35 -6.70
C GLU A 945 -19.51 -24.36 -7.51
N VAL A 946 -20.53 -23.64 -7.05
CA VAL A 946 -21.84 -23.58 -7.73
C VAL A 946 -22.46 -22.21 -7.61
N PHE A 947 -23.26 -21.82 -8.59
CA PHE A 947 -24.07 -20.62 -8.51
C PHE A 947 -24.99 -20.62 -7.31
N SER A 948 -24.97 -19.54 -6.55
CA SER A 948 -25.94 -19.33 -5.47
C SER A 948 -27.36 -19.16 -6.07
N PRO A 949 -28.42 -19.37 -5.28
CA PRO A 949 -29.77 -19.04 -5.72
C PRO A 949 -29.93 -17.57 -6.12
N ALA A 950 -29.22 -16.65 -5.45
CA ALA A 950 -29.23 -15.23 -5.77
C ALA A 950 -28.62 -14.94 -7.15
N ASP A 951 -27.52 -15.60 -7.52
CA ASP A 951 -26.91 -15.45 -8.84
C ASP A 951 -27.84 -15.92 -9.95
N LYS A 952 -28.54 -17.04 -9.73
CA LYS A 952 -29.52 -17.59 -10.69
C LYS A 952 -30.71 -16.67 -10.84
N GLU A 953 -31.20 -16.11 -9.74
CA GLU A 953 -32.30 -15.17 -9.75
C GLU A 953 -31.90 -13.84 -10.41
N LEU A 954 -30.68 -13.35 -10.15
CA LEU A 954 -30.16 -12.16 -10.80
C LEU A 954 -30.01 -12.34 -12.31
N SER A 955 -29.51 -13.50 -12.77
CA SER A 955 -29.46 -13.87 -14.17
C SER A 955 -30.84 -13.84 -14.83
N LYS A 956 -31.83 -14.45 -14.18
CA LYS A 956 -33.20 -14.47 -14.63
C LYS A 956 -33.84 -13.06 -14.69
N ASN A 957 -33.65 -12.27 -13.61
CA ASN A 957 -34.24 -10.94 -13.50
C ASN A 957 -33.67 -9.93 -14.48
N LYS A 958 -32.39 -10.07 -14.79
CA LYS A 958 -31.71 -9.23 -15.79
C LYS A 958 -31.78 -9.76 -17.20
N ALA A 959 -32.28 -10.98 -17.39
CA ALA A 959 -32.35 -11.68 -18.68
C ALA A 959 -30.99 -11.80 -19.38
N ILE A 960 -29.91 -11.94 -18.64
CA ILE A 960 -28.56 -12.12 -19.14
C ILE A 960 -27.91 -13.35 -18.50
N SER A 961 -26.96 -13.96 -19.21
CA SER A 961 -26.20 -15.09 -18.68
C SER A 961 -25.27 -14.64 -17.52
N SER A 962 -25.05 -15.52 -16.55
CA SER A 962 -24.07 -15.32 -15.49
C SER A 962 -22.97 -16.36 -15.59
N TYR A 963 -21.73 -15.91 -15.38
CA TYR A 963 -20.55 -16.76 -15.36
C TYR A 963 -19.91 -16.73 -13.98
N LEU A 964 -19.44 -17.88 -13.53
CA LEU A 964 -18.84 -18.07 -12.22
C LEU A 964 -17.44 -18.64 -12.36
N GLY A 965 -16.48 -17.99 -11.74
CA GLY A 965 -15.15 -18.53 -11.45
C GLY A 965 -15.11 -19.05 -10.03
N THR A 966 -14.76 -20.32 -9.88
CA THR A 966 -14.73 -20.94 -8.57
C THR A 966 -13.30 -21.02 -8.02
N PRO A 967 -13.12 -21.10 -6.69
CA PRO A 967 -11.80 -21.23 -6.07
C PRO A 967 -11.01 -22.44 -6.58
N LYS A 968 -11.68 -23.49 -7.04
CA LYS A 968 -11.04 -24.67 -7.63
C LYS A 968 -10.79 -24.55 -9.13
N GLY A 969 -11.01 -23.38 -9.70
CA GLY A 969 -10.70 -23.11 -11.09
C GLY A 969 -11.74 -23.61 -12.07
N SER A 970 -12.98 -23.88 -11.64
CA SER A 970 -14.05 -24.19 -12.59
C SER A 970 -14.65 -22.92 -13.17
N PHE A 971 -14.99 -22.98 -14.44
CA PHE A 971 -15.69 -21.97 -15.22
C PHE A 971 -17.09 -22.47 -15.52
N GLN A 972 -18.09 -21.82 -14.96
CA GLN A 972 -19.48 -22.23 -15.06
C GLN A 972 -20.33 -21.14 -15.69
N LYS A 973 -21.43 -21.54 -16.30
CA LYS A 973 -22.43 -20.64 -16.92
C LYS A 973 -23.83 -21.02 -16.50
N VAL A 974 -24.62 -20.03 -16.16
CA VAL A 974 -26.08 -20.19 -16.01
C VAL A 974 -26.80 -19.23 -16.98
N GLU A 975 -27.80 -19.77 -17.70
CA GLU A 975 -28.62 -19.00 -18.60
C GLU A 975 -29.85 -18.41 -17.86
N PRO A 976 -30.51 -17.37 -18.41
CA PRO A 976 -31.67 -16.75 -17.76
C PRO A 976 -32.85 -17.71 -17.50
N ASN A 977 -32.94 -18.81 -18.24
CA ASN A 977 -33.95 -19.87 -18.05
C ASN A 977 -33.60 -20.86 -16.93
N GLY A 978 -32.42 -20.70 -16.32
CA GLY A 978 -31.91 -21.58 -15.28
C GLY A 978 -31.08 -22.76 -15.75
N ASP A 979 -30.94 -22.95 -17.06
CA ASP A 979 -30.09 -24.00 -17.62
C ASP A 979 -28.61 -23.70 -17.32
N GLN A 980 -27.84 -24.75 -17.03
CA GLN A 980 -26.38 -24.67 -16.79
C GLN A 980 -25.64 -25.43 -17.90
N PRO A 981 -25.44 -24.80 -19.07
CA PRO A 981 -24.89 -25.47 -20.23
C PRO A 981 -23.38 -25.72 -20.15
N MET A 982 -22.69 -25.14 -19.17
CA MET A 982 -21.25 -25.18 -19.14
C MET A 982 -20.70 -25.34 -17.72
N ASN A 983 -19.79 -26.28 -17.59
CA ASN A 983 -18.91 -26.42 -16.43
C ASN A 983 -17.55 -26.95 -16.94
N LYS A 984 -16.55 -26.06 -17.04
CA LYS A 984 -15.20 -26.36 -17.54
C LYS A 984 -14.19 -26.04 -16.46
N SER A 985 -13.03 -26.68 -16.48
CA SER A 985 -11.84 -26.31 -15.71
C SER A 985 -10.92 -25.41 -16.51
N GLY A 986 -9.94 -24.76 -15.86
CA GLY A 986 -8.92 -24.00 -16.55
C GLY A 986 -8.71 -22.57 -16.02
N LEU A 987 -9.50 -22.15 -15.02
CA LEU A 987 -9.23 -20.91 -14.30
C LEU A 987 -8.16 -21.13 -13.23
N PRO A 988 -7.46 -20.07 -12.78
CA PRO A 988 -6.58 -20.16 -11.61
C PRO A 988 -7.32 -20.76 -10.41
N SER A 989 -6.69 -21.72 -9.76
CA SER A 989 -7.27 -22.44 -8.60
C SER A 989 -6.44 -22.27 -7.32
N GLN A 990 -5.46 -21.37 -7.35
CA GLN A 990 -4.57 -21.09 -6.24
C GLN A 990 -4.24 -19.60 -6.18
N CYS A 991 -4.00 -19.11 -4.96
CA CYS A 991 -3.39 -17.81 -4.78
C CYS A 991 -1.92 -17.88 -5.24
N ARG A 992 -1.58 -17.06 -6.20
CA ARG A 992 -0.20 -16.91 -6.67
C ARG A 992 0.19 -15.45 -6.56
N VAL A 993 1.35 -15.23 -5.94
CA VAL A 993 1.92 -13.90 -5.75
C VAL A 993 3.27 -13.87 -6.45
N HIS A 994 3.50 -12.86 -7.26
CA HIS A 994 4.81 -12.62 -7.86
C HIS A 994 5.86 -12.31 -6.80
N ALA A 995 7.11 -12.46 -7.15
CA ALA A 995 8.24 -12.05 -6.31
C ALA A 995 8.24 -10.54 -5.96
N ASN A 996 7.56 -9.73 -6.76
CA ASN A 996 7.34 -8.30 -6.52
C ASN A 996 6.09 -7.99 -5.69
N GLY A 997 5.36 -9.02 -5.21
CA GLY A 997 4.14 -8.87 -4.42
C GLY A 997 2.85 -8.72 -5.22
N GLU A 998 2.90 -8.73 -6.55
CA GLU A 998 1.69 -8.73 -7.38
C GLU A 998 1.00 -10.10 -7.36
N ILE A 999 -0.33 -10.07 -7.31
CA ILE A 999 -1.21 -11.26 -7.30
C ILE A 999 -1.59 -11.61 -8.73
N TYR A 1000 -1.50 -12.91 -9.07
CA TYR A 1000 -1.99 -13.44 -10.34
C TYR A 1000 -3.42 -13.92 -10.24
#